data_0bf3f90577cf7b4cdcd9ba2b0ac22c50
#
_entry.id   0bf3f90577cf7b4cdcd9ba2b0ac22c50
#
_cell.length_a   1.000
_cell.length_b   1.000
_cell.length_c   1.000
_cell.angle_alpha   90.00
_cell.angle_beta   90.00
_cell.angle_gamma   90.00
#
_symmetry.space_group_name_H-M   'P 1'
#
loop_
_entity.id
_entity.type
_entity.pdbx_description
1 polymer ?
#
loop_
_entity_poly.entity_id
_entity_poly.type
_entity_poly.pdbx_seq_one_letter_code
_entity_poly.pdbx_strand_id
1 'polypeptide(L)'
;MQSKLVWGWGGSLLLLMGIGVWGCQSESAPQPAGRSAKPDGSLQDKQEKIAWQAAAPSLGGPEQAQKPFLAGQDAGKLPQTPPQSPQWWRETSAQGSSIAEISPPGRKPEPPSREQTSEIEKPSRFPSRPGESPAAPGSSETPFEAVRPNPLREGPSQEEPLRPEPIRLEMGPQESGKSVSPEKPGPSAPESSQGALRSEVPAGPSGPLSASPTLSSTHRPAFDPYKEHGQFFVGWPKPKLALVLTGSRQGYIEPCGCAGKDRMKGGISRLHSMLLELRQKRGWPTVALDVGGISKGAGLQGVLKFHALVDAMRRMGYDAAGFGLSDLKYDLGDLIAVASEVDGKPGLFISSNVALLGWDAGFTGKPRVIEAGGLKIGVIAVLGREFQKEILSKEILFEDPEKAARQQAAELRPRCDVLILLAHASRQESLELAKKVGPFDLVVTSGGAPEPPAQPQPIEGQKGWLIEVGEKGMYAAVVGMYDDPQQPRRYQRVVLDSRYPDSEAMRQIMAAYQEQLKDLGLKGLGLQPVRHPRQELNGPFVGSQQCESCHEPSYKVWKRSGHAKAWETLVRADPPRHHDPECISCHVVGWNAQKYFPYQSGFWSEKQTPDLVAVGCESCHGPGGRHVQAELGRLGADPDTKQKYRQAMVLPLAEAEKTCLECHDLDNSPDFQFKTYWPKVEHRED
;
A
#
# COMPACT_ATOMS: atom_id res chain seq x y z
N MET A 1 57.31 -34.39 36.75
CA MET A 1 58.41 -34.53 35.79
C MET A 1 58.16 -33.51 34.71
N GLN A 2 58.71 -32.35 34.80
CA GLN A 2 60.00 -31.90 34.21
C GLN A 2 59.91 -32.03 32.68
N SER A 3 60.14 -31.06 31.87
CA SER A 3 60.95 -29.82 31.94
C SER A 3 60.67 -29.01 30.64
N LYS A 4 60.49 -27.66 30.63
CA LYS A 4 61.50 -26.64 30.37
C LYS A 4 62.21 -26.82 29.02
N LEU A 5 62.38 -25.82 28.18
CA LEU A 5 63.01 -24.47 28.16
C LEU A 5 62.82 -23.92 26.74
N VAL A 6 62.53 -22.71 26.38
CA VAL A 6 63.09 -21.36 26.56
C VAL A 6 63.95 -20.87 25.36
N TRP A 7 63.73 -19.60 24.93
CA TRP A 7 64.58 -18.59 24.27
C TRP A 7 64.68 -18.69 22.74
N GLY A 8 64.78 -17.63 22.03
CA GLY A 8 64.78 -16.16 22.31
C GLY A 8 65.21 -15.39 21.08
N TRP A 9 64.83 -14.15 21.04
CA TRP A 9 65.56 -12.94 20.62
C TRP A 9 66.27 -12.95 19.26
N GLY A 10 66.19 -11.94 18.45
CA GLY A 10 66.33 -10.51 18.36
C GLY A 10 66.51 -10.16 16.90
N GLY A 11 66.41 -9.05 16.42
CA GLY A 11 66.71 -7.70 16.75
C GLY A 11 66.64 -6.86 15.52
N SER A 12 66.13 -5.71 15.65
CA SER A 12 66.42 -4.35 15.20
C SER A 12 67.38 -4.08 14.04
N LEU A 13 66.99 -3.09 13.21
CA LEU A 13 67.70 -1.80 12.95
C LEU A 13 67.44 -1.38 11.50
N LEU A 14 66.70 -0.33 11.23
CA LEU A 14 67.03 1.10 11.08
C LEU A 14 67.77 1.47 9.78
N LEU A 15 67.30 2.46 9.14
CA LEU A 15 67.84 3.72 8.59
C LEU A 15 67.64 3.91 7.08
N LEU A 16 66.96 4.94 6.76
CA LEU A 16 67.24 6.32 6.34
C LEU A 16 67.18 6.64 4.84
N MET A 17 66.30 7.61 4.57
CA MET A 17 66.48 8.81 3.72
C MET A 17 66.83 8.69 2.24
N GLY A 18 66.11 9.47 1.47
CA GLY A 18 66.61 9.98 0.18
C GLY A 18 65.50 10.78 -0.58
N ILE A 19 65.48 12.04 -0.35
CA ILE A 19 64.93 13.20 -1.01
C ILE A 19 65.35 13.27 -2.48
N GLY A 20 64.46 13.69 -3.37
CA GLY A 20 64.82 14.07 -4.73
C GLY A 20 63.68 14.65 -5.53
N VAL A 21 63.67 15.93 -5.68
CA VAL A 21 62.76 16.91 -6.34
C VAL A 21 63.15 17.08 -7.81
N TRP A 22 62.26 17.70 -8.61
CA TRP A 22 62.35 18.29 -9.96
C TRP A 22 61.92 17.35 -11.11
N GLY A 23 61.17 17.80 -12.10
CA GLY A 23 60.59 19.06 -12.52
C GLY A 23 60.25 19.02 -14.01
N CYS A 24 59.16 19.65 -14.38
CA CYS A 24 58.78 20.35 -15.62
C CYS A 24 58.91 19.76 -17.04
N GLN A 25 57.78 20.03 -17.76
CA GLN A 25 57.65 20.49 -19.17
C GLN A 25 57.49 19.40 -20.23
N SER A 26 56.33 19.35 -20.87
CA SER A 26 55.73 20.07 -22.03
C SER A 26 55.91 19.35 -23.38
N GLU A 27 54.84 19.41 -24.13
CA GLU A 27 54.69 19.51 -25.61
C GLU A 27 54.19 18.32 -26.43
N SER A 28 53.02 18.58 -27.00
CA SER A 28 52.58 18.43 -28.42
C SER A 28 52.24 17.05 -28.99
N ALA A 29 51.05 17.02 -29.54
CA ALA A 29 50.48 16.06 -30.48
C ALA A 29 51.25 15.96 -31.83
N PRO A 30 51.01 14.99 -32.72
CA PRO A 30 49.74 14.79 -33.43
C PRO A 30 49.35 13.33 -33.76
N GLN A 31 48.09 13.18 -34.24
CA GLN A 31 47.50 11.99 -34.91
C GLN A 31 48.24 11.64 -36.23
N PRO A 32 48.07 10.42 -36.88
CA PRO A 32 46.78 9.88 -37.29
C PRO A 32 46.65 8.32 -37.39
N ALA A 33 45.35 7.88 -37.49
CA ALA A 33 44.78 6.78 -38.27
C ALA A 33 45.31 5.32 -38.19
N GLY A 34 44.39 4.39 -37.88
CA GLY A 34 44.55 2.96 -38.16
C GLY A 34 43.44 2.10 -37.62
N ARG A 35 42.63 1.53 -38.51
CA ARG A 35 41.50 0.59 -38.27
C ARG A 35 41.96 -0.71 -37.59
N SER A 36 41.14 -1.28 -36.71
CA SER A 36 40.50 -2.62 -36.86
C SER A 36 39.88 -3.17 -35.58
N ALA A 37 38.64 -3.69 -35.71
CA ALA A 37 37.97 -4.87 -35.13
C ALA A 37 37.92 -5.09 -33.60
N LYS A 38 36.69 -5.06 -33.11
CA LYS A 38 35.96 -5.82 -32.05
C LYS A 38 36.69 -6.94 -31.26
N PRO A 39 36.27 -7.37 -30.04
CA PRO A 39 34.88 -7.65 -29.67
C PRO A 39 34.45 -7.33 -28.21
N ASP A 40 33.12 -7.32 -28.02
CA ASP A 40 32.30 -7.71 -26.87
C ASP A 40 32.74 -7.47 -25.42
N GLY A 41 31.93 -6.66 -24.73
CA GLY A 41 31.92 -6.55 -23.27
C GLY A 41 30.59 -6.01 -22.75
N SER A 42 29.79 -6.96 -22.28
CA SER A 42 28.72 -6.91 -21.27
C SER A 42 27.76 -5.71 -21.13
N LEU A 43 26.54 -6.04 -21.37
CA LEU A 43 25.25 -5.34 -21.14
C LEU A 43 24.86 -5.29 -19.63
N GLN A 44 25.66 -4.84 -18.74
CA GLN A 44 25.24 -4.73 -17.32
C GLN A 44 25.16 -3.30 -16.77
N ASP A 45 25.68 -2.31 -17.47
CA ASP A 45 25.84 -0.95 -16.90
C ASP A 45 24.75 0.07 -17.31
N LYS A 46 23.66 -0.38 -17.96
CA LYS A 46 22.58 0.52 -18.41
C LYS A 46 21.27 0.42 -17.64
N GLN A 47 21.14 -0.47 -16.69
CA GLN A 47 19.90 -0.62 -15.91
C GLN A 47 19.83 0.25 -14.64
N GLU A 48 20.91 0.77 -14.16
CA GLU A 48 20.90 1.61 -12.93
C GLU A 48 20.54 3.09 -13.15
N LYS A 49 20.43 3.58 -14.38
CA LYS A 49 20.15 5.01 -14.63
C LYS A 49 18.69 5.36 -14.94
N ILE A 50 17.78 4.40 -15.00
CA ILE A 50 16.37 4.67 -15.35
C ILE A 50 15.44 4.77 -14.13
N ALA A 51 15.88 4.41 -12.95
CA ALA A 51 15.02 4.35 -11.75
C ALA A 51 14.82 5.69 -11.00
N TRP A 52 15.42 6.81 -11.42
CA TRP A 52 15.46 8.04 -10.60
C TRP A 52 15.03 9.33 -11.30
N GLN A 53 14.16 9.26 -12.31
CA GLN A 53 13.62 10.49 -12.94
C GLN A 53 12.08 10.58 -12.96
N ALA A 54 11.41 10.09 -11.95
CA ALA A 54 9.99 10.33 -11.75
C ALA A 54 9.72 10.96 -10.39
N ALA A 55 10.22 12.17 -10.17
CA ALA A 55 9.71 13.05 -9.11
C ALA A 55 10.06 14.50 -9.39
N ALA A 56 9.02 15.30 -9.42
CA ALA A 56 8.89 16.74 -9.28
C ALA A 56 8.81 17.59 -10.55
N PRO A 57 7.66 18.21 -10.81
CA PRO A 57 7.60 19.44 -11.58
C PRO A 57 7.87 20.63 -10.66
N SER A 58 8.84 21.43 -11.07
CA SER A 58 9.16 22.74 -10.51
C SER A 58 7.98 23.70 -10.64
N LEU A 59 7.63 24.33 -9.54
CA LEU A 59 6.68 25.42 -9.44
C LEU A 59 7.31 26.73 -9.95
N GLY A 60 6.67 27.34 -10.93
CA GLY A 60 6.78 28.77 -11.25
C GLY A 60 5.38 29.37 -11.19
N GLY A 61 5.15 30.30 -10.23
CA GLY A 61 3.88 30.98 -10.02
C GLY A 61 3.58 32.07 -11.10
N PRO A 62 2.54 32.88 -11.01
CA PRO A 62 2.07 33.52 -9.78
C PRO A 62 0.55 33.50 -9.52
N GLU A 63 0.23 33.64 -8.25
CA GLU A 63 -0.84 34.42 -7.62
C GLU A 63 -2.15 34.71 -8.38
N GLN A 64 -3.25 34.11 -7.95
CA GLN A 64 -4.51 34.85 -7.75
C GLN A 64 -5.35 34.17 -6.64
N ALA A 65 -5.60 34.97 -5.62
CA ALA A 65 -6.41 34.70 -4.46
C ALA A 65 -7.89 34.41 -4.81
N GLN A 66 -8.50 33.40 -4.24
CA GLN A 66 -9.95 33.36 -4.05
C GLN A 66 -10.26 33.15 -2.56
N LYS A 67 -11.03 34.09 -2.04
CA LYS A 67 -11.52 34.20 -0.66
C LYS A 67 -12.57 33.12 -0.36
N PRO A 68 -12.72 32.74 0.92
CA PRO A 68 -13.73 31.78 1.34
C PRO A 68 -15.11 32.43 1.47
N PHE A 69 -16.13 31.68 1.12
CA PHE A 69 -17.54 32.01 1.31
C PHE A 69 -17.91 31.81 2.80
N LEU A 70 -18.34 32.88 3.42
CA LEU A 70 -19.00 32.89 4.72
C LEU A 70 -20.47 32.48 4.50
N ALA A 71 -20.93 31.42 5.14
CA ALA A 71 -22.33 31.11 5.35
C ALA A 71 -22.64 31.10 6.85
N GLY A 72 -23.79 31.69 7.15
CA GLY A 72 -24.24 32.17 8.42
C GLY A 72 -24.41 31.14 9.52
N GLN A 73 -24.46 31.69 10.68
CA GLN A 73 -24.70 31.13 12.01
C GLN A 73 -26.02 30.37 12.10
N ASP A 74 -25.95 29.14 12.64
CA ASP A 74 -26.98 28.67 13.55
C ASP A 74 -26.33 27.72 14.59
N ALA A 75 -26.38 28.18 15.83
CA ALA A 75 -25.87 27.45 16.99
C ALA A 75 -26.88 26.38 17.41
N GLY A 76 -26.72 25.17 16.90
CA GLY A 76 -27.46 23.99 17.35
C GLY A 76 -26.54 23.06 18.13
N LYS A 77 -26.99 22.69 19.33
CA LYS A 77 -26.34 21.86 20.33
C LYS A 77 -25.64 20.63 19.73
N LEU A 78 -24.36 20.42 20.05
CA LEU A 78 -23.59 19.22 19.81
C LEU A 78 -24.24 18.00 20.49
N PRO A 79 -24.40 16.85 19.81
CA PRO A 79 -24.80 15.60 20.45
C PRO A 79 -23.62 15.05 21.28
N GLN A 80 -23.89 14.69 22.51
CA GLN A 80 -22.93 14.09 23.46
C GLN A 80 -22.80 12.57 23.28
N THR A 81 -22.58 12.08 22.09
CA THR A 81 -22.19 10.66 21.88
C THR A 81 -21.16 10.59 20.77
N PRO A 82 -20.04 9.89 20.99
CA PRO A 82 -19.08 9.64 19.93
C PRO A 82 -19.75 8.82 18.81
N PRO A 83 -19.34 9.00 17.53
CA PRO A 83 -19.86 8.22 16.44
C PRO A 83 -19.59 6.73 16.70
N GLN A 84 -20.66 5.94 16.68
CA GLN A 84 -20.53 4.49 16.79
C GLN A 84 -19.90 3.96 15.50
N SER A 85 -18.91 3.10 15.65
CA SER A 85 -18.31 2.36 14.52
C SER A 85 -19.42 1.67 13.72
N PRO A 86 -19.29 1.57 12.38
CA PRO A 86 -20.27 0.92 11.53
C PRO A 86 -20.65 -0.48 12.03
N GLN A 87 -21.89 -0.83 11.95
CA GLN A 87 -22.47 -2.05 12.53
C GLN A 87 -21.80 -3.34 12.01
N TRP A 88 -21.37 -3.36 10.75
CA TRP A 88 -20.66 -4.48 10.13
C TRP A 88 -19.32 -4.79 10.80
N TRP A 89 -18.65 -3.79 11.38
CA TRP A 89 -17.40 -3.97 12.12
C TRP A 89 -17.59 -4.83 13.39
N ARG A 90 -18.75 -4.75 14.03
CA ARG A 90 -19.08 -5.55 15.22
C ARG A 90 -19.44 -7.00 14.86
N GLU A 91 -20.09 -7.23 13.70
CA GLU A 91 -20.55 -8.54 13.29
C GLU A 91 -19.40 -9.44 12.79
N THR A 92 -18.40 -8.87 12.11
CA THR A 92 -17.22 -9.64 11.67
C THR A 92 -16.26 -9.99 12.80
N SER A 93 -16.20 -9.19 13.87
CA SER A 93 -15.40 -9.49 15.05
C SER A 93 -16.02 -10.55 15.96
N ALA A 94 -17.35 -10.69 15.94
CA ALA A 94 -18.08 -11.68 16.77
C ALA A 94 -18.06 -13.11 16.20
N GLN A 95 -17.81 -13.29 14.91
CA GLN A 95 -17.79 -14.61 14.27
C GLN A 95 -16.43 -15.34 14.34
N GLY A 96 -15.40 -14.73 14.91
CA GLY A 96 -14.04 -15.27 15.01
C GLY A 96 -13.68 -16.04 16.28
N SER A 97 -14.57 -16.18 17.27
CA SER A 97 -14.24 -16.74 18.59
C SER A 97 -14.97 -18.05 18.92
N SER A 98 -14.86 -19.07 18.08
CA SER A 98 -15.16 -20.45 18.47
C SER A 98 -14.12 -21.40 17.89
N ILE A 99 -12.94 -21.42 18.49
CA ILE A 99 -12.02 -22.56 18.41
C ILE A 99 -12.03 -23.19 19.80
N ALA A 100 -12.60 -24.39 19.86
CA ALA A 100 -12.69 -25.20 21.06
C ALA A 100 -11.31 -25.43 21.69
N GLU A 101 -11.16 -25.07 22.95
CA GLU A 101 -10.08 -25.49 23.81
C GLU A 101 -10.21 -26.99 24.07
N ILE A 102 -9.23 -27.77 23.64
CA ILE A 102 -9.02 -29.15 24.10
C ILE A 102 -8.12 -29.06 25.33
N SER A 103 -8.72 -29.21 26.50
CA SER A 103 -8.02 -29.35 27.78
C SER A 103 -7.59 -30.79 28.00
N PRO A 104 -6.41 -31.06 28.60
CA PRO A 104 -6.02 -32.39 29.06
C PRO A 104 -6.65 -32.74 30.42
N PRO A 105 -6.86 -34.03 30.77
CA PRO A 105 -7.67 -34.45 31.90
C PRO A 105 -6.93 -34.46 33.24
N GLY A 106 -7.60 -33.92 34.26
CA GLY A 106 -7.60 -34.48 35.61
C GLY A 106 -6.65 -33.96 36.65
N ARG A 107 -7.12 -33.06 37.52
CA ARG A 107 -6.95 -33.12 38.98
C ARG A 107 -8.13 -32.44 39.66
N LYS A 108 -8.66 -33.11 40.69
CA LYS A 108 -9.78 -32.68 41.53
C LYS A 108 -9.41 -31.55 42.46
N PRO A 109 -10.35 -30.67 42.82
CA PRO A 109 -10.12 -29.58 43.81
C PRO A 109 -10.38 -30.02 45.24
N GLU A 110 -9.58 -29.53 46.17
CA GLU A 110 -9.86 -29.53 47.62
C GLU A 110 -10.42 -28.17 48.08
N PRO A 111 -11.24 -28.13 49.16
CA PRO A 111 -12.04 -26.96 49.54
C PRO A 111 -11.31 -25.99 50.48
N PRO A 112 -11.86 -24.77 50.66
CA PRO A 112 -11.17 -23.69 51.35
C PRO A 112 -11.33 -23.74 52.86
N SER A 113 -10.28 -23.40 53.63
CA SER A 113 -10.32 -23.16 55.04
C SER A 113 -10.34 -21.66 55.37
N ARG A 114 -11.14 -21.36 56.36
CA ARG A 114 -11.66 -20.08 56.87
C ARG A 114 -10.70 -19.41 57.88
N GLU A 115 -10.83 -18.06 57.95
CA GLU A 115 -10.64 -17.16 59.13
C GLU A 115 -9.22 -16.89 59.63
N GLN A 116 -8.81 -15.60 59.66
CA GLN A 116 -9.07 -14.75 60.86
C GLN A 116 -8.71 -13.27 60.58
N THR A 117 -9.57 -12.45 61.16
CA THR A 117 -9.60 -11.02 61.31
C THR A 117 -8.58 -10.48 62.33
N SER A 118 -8.09 -9.24 62.16
CA SER A 118 -7.91 -8.17 63.19
C SER A 118 -7.44 -6.90 62.46
N GLU A 119 -8.21 -5.90 62.34
CA GLU A 119 -8.54 -4.73 63.18
C GLU A 119 -7.38 -3.76 63.47
N ILE A 120 -7.65 -2.50 62.97
CA ILE A 120 -7.45 -1.17 63.66
C ILE A 120 -6.04 -0.59 63.67
N GLU A 121 -5.79 0.57 63.01
CA GLU A 121 -5.89 1.92 63.56
C GLU A 121 -5.46 3.02 62.55
N LYS A 122 -6.29 4.07 62.48
CA LYS A 122 -5.92 5.47 62.16
C LYS A 122 -5.86 6.20 63.49
N PRO A 123 -5.22 7.39 63.67
CA PRO A 123 -5.39 8.59 62.87
C PRO A 123 -4.25 9.67 62.92
N SER A 124 -4.44 10.67 62.08
CA SER A 124 -4.43 12.13 62.36
C SER A 124 -3.20 13.02 62.16
N ARG A 125 -3.54 14.05 61.34
CA ARG A 125 -3.30 15.51 61.53
C ARG A 125 -2.00 16.15 61.02
N PHE A 126 -2.28 17.14 60.16
CA PHE A 126 -1.52 18.36 59.87
C PHE A 126 -1.18 19.20 61.10
N PRO A 127 -0.17 20.13 60.99
CA PRO A 127 -0.50 21.54 60.71
C PRO A 127 0.54 22.36 59.85
N SER A 128 -0.02 23.24 59.01
CA SER A 128 0.13 24.70 58.85
C SER A 128 1.51 25.40 58.94
N ARG A 129 1.76 26.15 57.85
CA ARG A 129 2.49 27.43 57.60
C ARG A 129 2.83 28.32 58.82
N PRO A 130 3.75 29.39 58.72
CA PRO A 130 3.81 30.43 57.66
C PRO A 130 5.20 31.11 57.40
N GLY A 131 5.20 32.06 56.43
CA GLY A 131 5.89 33.35 56.37
C GLY A 131 7.23 33.35 55.65
N GLU A 132 7.68 34.24 54.79
CA GLU A 132 7.45 35.62 54.45
C GLU A 132 8.34 35.98 53.28
N SER A 133 7.87 36.85 52.39
CA SER A 133 8.71 37.55 51.39
C SER A 133 9.50 38.70 52.06
N PRO A 134 10.55 39.29 51.46
CA PRO A 134 10.27 40.50 50.64
C PRO A 134 11.17 40.83 49.43
N ALA A 135 10.57 41.54 48.52
CA ALA A 135 10.87 42.85 47.91
C ALA A 135 11.93 42.97 46.80
N ALA A 136 11.46 43.57 45.71
CA ALA A 136 12.17 44.18 44.58
C ALA A 136 12.87 45.52 44.97
N PRO A 137 13.64 46.16 44.06
CA PRO A 137 13.16 47.10 43.04
C PRO A 137 14.02 47.09 41.75
N GLY A 138 13.71 47.71 40.66
CA GLY A 138 12.82 48.71 40.17
C GLY A 138 13.31 49.30 38.82
N SER A 139 12.39 49.77 38.00
CA SER A 139 12.43 50.86 37.01
C SER A 139 13.22 50.61 35.71
N SER A 140 12.77 51.00 34.53
CA SER A 140 11.98 52.13 33.99
C SER A 140 11.54 51.85 32.54
N GLU A 141 10.27 52.02 32.20
CA GLU A 141 9.68 53.08 31.33
C GLU A 141 10.39 53.31 29.98
N THR A 142 9.72 53.39 28.81
CA THR A 142 8.48 54.02 28.37
C THR A 142 8.10 53.60 26.93
N PRO A 143 6.91 53.99 26.39
CA PRO A 143 6.18 53.28 25.35
C PRO A 143 6.23 54.00 23.97
N PHE A 144 5.79 53.32 22.90
CA PHE A 144 5.39 53.99 21.65
C PHE A 144 4.11 53.34 21.10
N GLU A 145 3.22 54.02 21.03
CA GLU A 145 2.06 54.66 20.39
C GLU A 145 1.56 53.96 19.13
N ALA A 146 0.22 53.73 19.15
CA ALA A 146 -0.61 53.32 18.05
C ALA A 146 -0.87 54.45 17.04
N VAL A 147 -0.86 54.11 15.76
CA VAL A 147 -1.41 54.98 14.70
C VAL A 147 -2.42 54.18 13.88
N ARG A 148 -3.68 54.58 13.96
CA ARG A 148 -4.73 54.33 13.01
C ARG A 148 -4.71 55.43 11.94
N PRO A 149 -5.06 55.18 10.68
CA PRO A 149 -5.66 56.20 9.83
C PRO A 149 -7.07 55.83 9.37
N ASN A 150 -7.81 56.88 9.24
CA ASN A 150 -9.21 57.07 8.91
C ASN A 150 -9.45 57.13 7.37
N PRO A 151 -10.72 57.14 6.93
CA PRO A 151 -11.16 56.76 5.59
C PRO A 151 -11.45 57.98 4.69
N LEU A 152 -11.70 57.72 3.39
CA LEU A 152 -12.47 58.50 2.40
C LEU A 152 -12.13 57.98 1.00
N ARG A 153 -12.97 57.75 -0.02
CA ARG A 153 -14.22 58.39 -0.46
C ARG A 153 -14.84 57.52 -1.55
N GLU A 154 -16.13 57.61 -1.65
CA GLU A 154 -17.05 56.99 -2.59
C GLU A 154 -16.96 57.54 -4.04
N GLY A 155 -17.51 56.72 -4.98
CA GLY A 155 -18.26 57.21 -6.13
C GLY A 155 -18.03 56.43 -7.44
N PRO A 156 -19.05 56.36 -8.28
CA PRO A 156 -19.63 55.06 -8.71
C PRO A 156 -19.49 54.83 -10.21
N SER A 157 -19.63 53.59 -10.66
CA SER A 157 -20.33 53.30 -11.93
C SER A 157 -20.62 51.79 -12.08
N GLN A 158 -21.87 51.55 -12.35
CA GLN A 158 -22.53 50.31 -12.66
C GLN A 158 -22.10 49.77 -14.02
N GLU A 159 -21.84 48.49 -14.14
CA GLU A 159 -22.16 47.67 -15.31
C GLU A 159 -22.50 46.26 -14.86
N GLU A 160 -23.72 45.82 -15.12
CA GLU A 160 -24.27 44.48 -14.95
C GLU A 160 -23.67 43.49 -15.93
N PRO A 161 -23.34 42.26 -15.57
CA PRO A 161 -23.13 41.18 -16.53
C PRO A 161 -24.41 40.37 -16.73
N LEU A 162 -24.79 40.26 -17.98
CA LEU A 162 -25.87 39.48 -18.56
C LEU A 162 -25.87 38.00 -18.12
N ARG A 163 -27.00 37.54 -17.64
CA ARG A 163 -27.30 36.10 -17.44
C ARG A 163 -27.60 35.46 -18.80
N PRO A 164 -27.11 34.25 -19.08
CA PRO A 164 -27.64 33.44 -20.18
C PRO A 164 -28.95 32.76 -19.76
N GLU A 165 -29.96 32.91 -20.56
CA GLU A 165 -31.26 32.24 -20.45
C GLU A 165 -31.18 30.73 -20.80
N PRO A 166 -32.07 29.87 -20.23
CA PRO A 166 -32.12 28.46 -20.57
C PRO A 166 -32.89 28.25 -21.89
N ILE A 167 -32.26 27.49 -22.79
CA ILE A 167 -32.86 27.05 -24.05
C ILE A 167 -33.99 26.08 -23.76
N ARG A 168 -35.20 26.51 -24.11
CA ARG A 168 -36.47 25.76 -24.06
C ARG A 168 -36.58 24.96 -25.37
N LEU A 169 -36.52 23.64 -25.29
CA LEU A 169 -36.86 22.76 -26.41
C LEU A 169 -38.40 22.62 -26.45
N GLU A 170 -38.97 23.11 -27.50
CA GLU A 170 -40.39 22.91 -27.83
C GLU A 170 -40.61 21.50 -28.38
N MET A 171 -41.48 20.76 -27.73
CA MET A 171 -42.00 19.50 -28.25
C MET A 171 -43.32 19.78 -28.99
N GLY A 172 -43.37 19.41 -30.25
CA GLY A 172 -44.60 19.44 -31.07
C GLY A 172 -45.59 18.32 -30.69
N PRO A 173 -46.88 18.46 -31.05
CA PRO A 173 -47.96 17.68 -30.48
C PRO A 173 -48.05 16.27 -31.10
N GLN A 174 -48.23 15.26 -30.25
CA GLN A 174 -48.64 13.91 -30.62
C GLN A 174 -50.15 13.81 -30.65
N GLU A 175 -50.66 13.27 -31.75
CA GLU A 175 -52.08 12.92 -31.94
C GLU A 175 -52.48 11.73 -31.08
N SER A 176 -53.70 11.83 -30.56
CA SER A 176 -54.40 10.85 -29.76
C SER A 176 -55.00 9.72 -30.61
N GLY A 177 -54.77 8.46 -30.24
CA GLY A 177 -55.38 7.28 -30.86
C GLY A 177 -55.57 6.11 -29.93
N LYS A 178 -56.77 6.08 -29.32
CA LYS A 178 -57.61 4.93 -28.88
C LYS A 178 -57.01 3.78 -28.06
N SER A 179 -57.53 3.74 -26.85
CA SER A 179 -57.61 2.65 -25.88
C SER A 179 -58.27 1.38 -26.43
N VAL A 180 -57.69 0.19 -26.12
CA VAL A 180 -58.42 -1.08 -25.97
C VAL A 180 -57.82 -1.80 -24.75
N SER A 181 -58.69 -2.08 -23.79
CA SER A 181 -58.40 -2.83 -22.56
C SER A 181 -58.65 -4.34 -22.74
N PRO A 182 -58.26 -5.17 -21.78
CA PRO A 182 -57.78 -6.54 -21.97
C PRO A 182 -58.85 -7.61 -21.80
N GLU A 183 -58.61 -8.75 -22.40
CA GLU A 183 -59.38 -9.97 -22.18
C GLU A 183 -58.53 -11.08 -21.59
N LYS A 184 -59.05 -11.73 -20.59
CA LYS A 184 -58.49 -12.80 -19.77
C LYS A 184 -59.00 -14.18 -20.21
N PRO A 185 -58.53 -15.30 -19.71
CA PRO A 185 -58.16 -16.53 -20.43
C PRO A 185 -59.15 -17.69 -20.19
N GLY A 186 -58.96 -18.78 -20.86
CA GLY A 186 -59.52 -20.06 -20.50
C GLY A 186 -59.44 -21.11 -21.60
N PRO A 187 -59.74 -22.37 -21.34
CA PRO A 187 -58.68 -23.33 -20.92
C PRO A 187 -58.65 -24.61 -21.80
N SER A 188 -57.76 -25.53 -21.37
CA SER A 188 -57.82 -27.00 -21.50
C SER A 188 -57.40 -27.73 -22.77
N ALA A 189 -56.62 -28.74 -22.44
CA ALA A 189 -56.03 -29.86 -23.17
C ALA A 189 -57.02 -30.74 -23.96
N PRO A 190 -56.57 -31.75 -24.74
CA PRO A 190 -56.21 -33.01 -24.12
C PRO A 190 -55.02 -33.81 -24.76
N GLU A 191 -54.62 -34.80 -23.98
CA GLU A 191 -53.68 -35.89 -24.23
C GLU A 191 -54.01 -36.79 -25.44
N SER A 192 -53.00 -37.37 -26.04
CA SER A 192 -52.95 -38.83 -26.44
C SER A 192 -51.52 -39.17 -26.85
N SER A 193 -50.80 -39.97 -26.18
CA SER A 193 -50.68 -41.43 -26.10
C SER A 193 -49.77 -42.04 -27.19
N GLN A 194 -48.70 -42.70 -26.67
CA GLN A 194 -48.07 -43.96 -27.05
C GLN A 194 -47.09 -44.06 -28.24
N GLY A 195 -45.95 -44.60 -27.87
CA GLY A 195 -45.04 -45.20 -28.83
C GLY A 195 -43.62 -45.48 -28.29
N ALA A 196 -43.47 -46.52 -27.48
CA ALA A 196 -42.17 -47.01 -27.02
C ALA A 196 -41.35 -47.67 -28.14
N LEU A 197 -40.07 -47.36 -28.23
CA LEU A 197 -39.05 -48.32 -28.71
C LEU A 197 -37.75 -48.09 -27.93
N ARG A 198 -37.41 -49.10 -27.16
CA ARG A 198 -36.09 -49.29 -26.51
C ARG A 198 -35.05 -49.55 -27.60
N SER A 199 -33.87 -48.94 -27.44
CA SER A 199 -32.64 -49.53 -27.89
C SER A 199 -31.55 -49.22 -26.84
N GLU A 200 -31.06 -50.28 -26.25
CA GLU A 200 -29.96 -50.34 -25.33
C GLU A 200 -28.66 -50.02 -26.06
N VAL A 201 -27.84 -49.14 -25.44
CA VAL A 201 -26.41 -48.98 -25.78
C VAL A 201 -25.63 -49.04 -24.47
N PRO A 202 -24.53 -49.81 -24.42
CA PRO A 202 -23.88 -50.19 -23.17
C PRO A 202 -23.07 -49.08 -22.54
N ALA A 203 -23.02 -49.07 -21.21
CA ALA A 203 -22.20 -48.18 -20.37
C ALA A 203 -20.71 -48.45 -20.59
N GLY A 204 -20.02 -47.44 -21.05
CA GLY A 204 -18.54 -47.33 -21.01
C GLY A 204 -18.07 -46.53 -19.78
N PRO A 205 -16.86 -46.74 -19.29
CA PRO A 205 -16.41 -46.26 -17.99
C PRO A 205 -16.21 -44.75 -17.98
N SER A 206 -16.69 -44.11 -16.92
CA SER A 206 -16.49 -42.70 -16.60
C SER A 206 -15.02 -42.39 -16.38
N GLY A 207 -14.40 -41.75 -17.38
CA GLY A 207 -13.12 -41.08 -17.23
C GLY A 207 -13.30 -39.70 -16.61
N PRO A 208 -12.30 -39.13 -15.97
CA PRO A 208 -12.40 -37.83 -15.29
C PRO A 208 -12.62 -36.70 -16.30
N LEU A 209 -13.54 -35.79 -15.95
CA LEU A 209 -13.86 -34.59 -16.72
C LEU A 209 -12.57 -33.82 -17.05
N SER A 210 -12.27 -33.78 -18.32
CA SER A 210 -11.16 -33.05 -18.92
C SER A 210 -11.25 -31.56 -18.55
N ALA A 211 -10.22 -31.06 -17.89
CA ALA A 211 -9.99 -29.65 -17.64
C ALA A 211 -10.08 -28.89 -18.96
N SER A 212 -10.81 -27.79 -18.95
CA SER A 212 -10.90 -26.83 -20.07
C SER A 212 -9.49 -26.40 -20.50
N PRO A 213 -9.25 -26.16 -21.80
CA PRO A 213 -7.95 -25.84 -22.28
C PRO A 213 -7.49 -24.49 -21.70
N THR A 214 -6.53 -24.55 -20.79
CA THR A 214 -5.68 -23.44 -20.40
C THR A 214 -5.05 -22.88 -21.68
N LEU A 215 -5.27 -21.60 -21.93
CA LEU A 215 -4.60 -20.84 -22.99
C LEU A 215 -3.10 -21.14 -22.92
N SER A 216 -2.60 -21.72 -23.97
CA SER A 216 -1.21 -22.09 -24.17
C SER A 216 -0.30 -20.91 -23.85
N SER A 217 0.23 -20.89 -22.64
CA SER A 217 1.34 -20.02 -22.28
C SER A 217 2.54 -20.52 -23.09
N THR A 218 3.06 -19.68 -23.96
CA THR A 218 4.40 -19.84 -24.54
C THR A 218 5.33 -20.33 -23.45
N HIS A 219 6.07 -21.41 -23.70
CA HIS A 219 6.94 -22.15 -22.78
C HIS A 219 7.85 -21.26 -21.93
N ARG A 220 7.30 -20.68 -20.91
CA ARG A 220 8.07 -20.05 -19.85
C ARG A 220 8.37 -21.14 -18.81
N PRO A 221 9.63 -21.34 -18.39
CA PRO A 221 9.92 -22.33 -17.35
C PRO A 221 9.09 -22.02 -16.11
N ALA A 222 8.57 -23.08 -15.49
CA ALA A 222 7.84 -22.96 -14.23
C ALA A 222 8.70 -22.21 -13.20
N PHE A 223 8.10 -21.26 -12.50
CA PHE A 223 8.79 -20.52 -11.45
C PHE A 223 9.04 -21.43 -10.25
N ASP A 224 10.29 -21.49 -9.82
CA ASP A 224 10.69 -22.25 -8.63
C ASP A 224 11.23 -21.25 -7.58
N PRO A 225 10.46 -20.94 -6.52
CA PRO A 225 10.86 -19.96 -5.51
C PRO A 225 12.10 -20.41 -4.71
N TYR A 226 12.36 -21.70 -4.61
CA TYR A 226 13.56 -22.21 -3.92
C TYR A 226 14.83 -22.01 -4.76
N LYS A 227 14.69 -22.08 -6.07
CA LYS A 227 15.78 -21.83 -7.01
C LYS A 227 16.12 -20.36 -7.12
N GLU A 228 15.08 -19.51 -7.11
CA GLU A 228 15.23 -18.06 -7.25
C GLU A 228 15.68 -17.39 -5.95
N HIS A 229 15.08 -17.74 -4.82
CA HIS A 229 15.32 -17.06 -3.55
C HIS A 229 16.02 -17.93 -2.49
N GLY A 230 16.43 -19.16 -2.83
CA GLY A 230 17.05 -20.10 -1.91
C GLY A 230 16.09 -20.66 -0.84
N GLN A 231 16.63 -21.43 0.08
CA GLN A 231 15.92 -21.91 1.27
C GLN A 231 16.08 -20.94 2.43
N PHE A 232 15.04 -20.77 3.25
CA PHE A 232 15.11 -19.93 4.46
C PHE A 232 15.34 -20.78 5.71
N PHE A 233 16.00 -20.17 6.70
CA PHE A 233 16.27 -20.76 8.02
C PHE A 233 17.10 -22.07 7.96
N VAL A 234 17.99 -22.20 6.97
CA VAL A 234 18.87 -23.37 6.82
C VAL A 234 19.84 -23.45 8.01
N GLY A 235 19.84 -24.61 8.69
CA GLY A 235 20.70 -24.83 9.85
C GLY A 235 20.36 -23.98 11.08
N TRP A 236 19.18 -23.36 11.14
CA TRP A 236 18.76 -22.66 12.36
C TRP A 236 18.25 -23.67 13.38
N PRO A 237 18.84 -23.75 14.58
CA PRO A 237 18.19 -24.42 15.69
C PRO A 237 16.95 -23.64 16.10
N LYS A 238 16.10 -24.24 16.94
CA LYS A 238 14.96 -23.52 17.51
C LYS A 238 15.46 -22.33 18.32
N PRO A 239 15.09 -21.09 17.96
CA PRO A 239 15.47 -19.91 18.74
C PRO A 239 14.67 -19.86 20.05
N LYS A 240 15.23 -19.20 21.05
CA LYS A 240 14.51 -18.80 22.26
C LYS A 240 13.34 -17.88 21.90
N LEU A 241 13.57 -16.97 20.93
CA LEU A 241 12.59 -16.05 20.39
C LEU A 241 12.88 -15.78 18.91
N ALA A 242 11.86 -15.77 18.08
CA ALA A 242 11.89 -15.22 16.72
C ALA A 242 11.16 -13.88 16.66
N LEU A 243 11.85 -12.83 16.26
CA LEU A 243 11.27 -11.52 15.98
C LEU A 243 10.96 -11.44 14.48
N VAL A 244 9.70 -11.17 14.12
CA VAL A 244 9.26 -10.93 12.75
C VAL A 244 8.99 -9.44 12.60
N LEU A 245 9.75 -8.79 11.75
CA LEU A 245 9.78 -7.34 11.57
C LEU A 245 9.31 -7.00 10.16
N THR A 246 8.30 -6.14 10.06
CA THR A 246 7.67 -5.71 8.80
C THR A 246 7.39 -4.21 8.81
N GLY A 247 6.91 -3.65 7.70
CA GLY A 247 6.49 -2.27 7.56
C GLY A 247 6.29 -1.86 6.12
N SER A 248 6.00 -0.57 5.90
CA SER A 248 5.89 0.06 4.58
C SER A 248 5.03 -0.73 3.59
N ARG A 249 3.85 -1.19 4.04
CA ARG A 249 2.93 -1.98 3.21
C ARG A 249 2.26 -1.17 2.11
N GLN A 250 2.14 0.15 2.31
CA GLN A 250 1.62 1.10 1.32
C GLN A 250 0.25 0.70 0.75
N GLY A 251 -0.63 0.11 1.57
CA GLY A 251 -1.96 -0.36 1.17
C GLY A 251 -1.97 -1.66 0.35
N TYR A 252 -0.86 -2.38 0.27
CA TYR A 252 -0.75 -3.61 -0.50
C TYR A 252 -1.30 -4.81 0.28
N ILE A 253 -2.53 -5.23 -0.05
CA ILE A 253 -3.18 -6.37 0.60
C ILE A 253 -2.69 -7.68 -0.01
N GLU A 254 -2.77 -7.79 -1.34
CA GLU A 254 -2.32 -8.95 -2.11
C GLU A 254 -1.64 -8.54 -3.41
N PRO A 255 -0.75 -9.38 -3.97
CA PRO A 255 -0.24 -9.16 -5.30
C PRO A 255 -1.36 -9.21 -6.33
N CYS A 256 -1.22 -8.44 -7.42
CA CYS A 256 -2.20 -8.33 -8.49
C CYS A 256 -2.61 -9.71 -9.06
N GLY A 257 -1.66 -10.59 -9.30
CA GLY A 257 -1.92 -11.94 -9.83
C GLY A 257 -2.32 -12.00 -11.31
N CYS A 258 -2.52 -10.85 -11.98
CA CYS A 258 -2.92 -10.80 -13.39
C CYS A 258 -1.88 -11.43 -14.33
N ALA A 259 -0.59 -11.31 -13.99
CA ALA A 259 0.53 -11.91 -14.73
C ALA A 259 0.93 -13.31 -14.22
N GLY A 260 0.17 -13.88 -13.28
CA GLY A 260 0.46 -15.14 -12.59
C GLY A 260 0.99 -14.91 -11.17
N LYS A 261 0.33 -15.50 -10.18
CA LYS A 261 0.67 -15.33 -8.75
C LYS A 261 2.03 -15.90 -8.36
N ASP A 262 2.54 -16.89 -9.08
CA ASP A 262 3.75 -17.63 -8.67
C ASP A 262 4.99 -16.74 -8.58
N ARG A 263 5.11 -15.74 -9.46
CA ARG A 263 6.25 -14.83 -9.55
C ARG A 263 6.11 -13.56 -8.74
N MET A 264 4.89 -13.29 -8.27
CA MET A 264 4.60 -12.11 -7.46
C MET A 264 5.12 -12.28 -6.04
N LYS A 265 5.51 -11.17 -5.42
CA LYS A 265 5.98 -11.11 -4.03
C LYS A 265 4.94 -10.41 -3.15
N GLY A 266 4.95 -10.70 -1.85
CA GLY A 266 4.13 -10.00 -0.87
C GLY A 266 2.74 -10.61 -0.68
N GLY A 267 1.91 -9.84 0.03
CA GLY A 267 0.54 -10.19 0.40
C GLY A 267 0.37 -10.68 1.83
N ILE A 268 -0.77 -10.31 2.43
CA ILE A 268 -1.08 -10.70 3.82
C ILE A 268 -1.27 -12.20 3.98
N SER A 269 -1.76 -12.88 2.93
CA SER A 269 -1.94 -14.33 2.92
C SER A 269 -0.62 -15.08 3.11
N ARG A 270 0.39 -14.72 2.33
CA ARG A 270 1.73 -15.34 2.41
C ARG A 270 2.44 -15.02 3.70
N LEU A 271 2.29 -13.78 4.19
CA LEU A 271 2.83 -13.39 5.49
C LEU A 271 2.21 -14.17 6.63
N HIS A 272 0.87 -14.38 6.61
CA HIS A 272 0.20 -15.22 7.60
C HIS A 272 0.69 -16.66 7.55
N SER A 273 0.81 -17.23 6.37
CA SER A 273 1.32 -18.60 6.19
C SER A 273 2.76 -18.76 6.67
N MET A 274 3.61 -17.74 6.49
CA MET A 274 4.96 -17.70 7.07
C MET A 274 4.91 -17.67 8.62
N LEU A 275 4.05 -16.82 9.20
CA LEU A 275 3.88 -16.76 10.66
C LEU A 275 3.37 -18.08 11.24
N LEU A 276 2.43 -18.74 10.55
CA LEU A 276 1.95 -20.07 10.93
C LEU A 276 3.06 -21.13 10.81
N GLU A 277 3.91 -21.05 9.80
CA GLU A 277 5.08 -21.92 9.71
C GLU A 277 5.99 -21.75 10.92
N LEU A 278 6.35 -20.52 11.28
CA LEU A 278 7.22 -20.27 12.42
C LEU A 278 6.57 -20.73 13.75
N ARG A 279 5.33 -20.31 14.00
CA ARG A 279 4.64 -20.55 15.27
C ARG A 279 4.20 -21.99 15.46
N GLN A 280 3.54 -22.57 14.43
CA GLN A 280 2.89 -23.90 14.55
C GLN A 280 3.78 -25.02 14.05
N LYS A 281 4.37 -24.92 12.85
CA LYS A 281 5.17 -26.01 12.28
C LYS A 281 6.55 -26.13 12.93
N ARG A 282 7.22 -24.98 13.17
CA ARG A 282 8.54 -24.95 13.82
C ARG A 282 8.46 -24.84 15.34
N GLY A 283 7.29 -24.47 15.90
CA GLY A 283 7.10 -24.28 17.33
C GLY A 283 7.99 -23.18 17.94
N TRP A 284 8.30 -22.13 17.14
CA TRP A 284 9.12 -21.02 17.60
C TRP A 284 8.30 -19.99 18.36
N PRO A 285 8.68 -19.60 19.59
CA PRO A 285 8.13 -18.40 20.21
C PRO A 285 8.35 -17.20 19.28
N THR A 286 7.28 -16.48 18.91
CA THR A 286 7.35 -15.47 17.87
C THR A 286 6.64 -14.20 18.29
N VAL A 287 7.33 -13.06 18.22
CA VAL A 287 6.80 -11.69 18.35
C VAL A 287 6.84 -11.05 16.97
N ALA A 288 5.72 -10.45 16.55
CA ALA A 288 5.57 -9.77 15.28
C ALA A 288 5.40 -8.26 15.50
N LEU A 289 6.26 -7.46 14.86
CA LEU A 289 6.29 -6.00 14.99
C LEU A 289 6.25 -5.36 13.60
N ASP A 290 5.60 -4.20 13.51
CA ASP A 290 5.54 -3.42 12.27
C ASP A 290 5.99 -1.98 12.50
N VAL A 291 6.81 -1.45 11.60
CA VAL A 291 7.35 -0.08 11.74
C VAL A 291 6.37 0.99 11.28
N GLY A 292 5.20 0.62 10.74
CA GLY A 292 4.20 1.55 10.20
C GLY A 292 4.32 1.75 8.67
N GLY A 293 3.49 2.66 8.13
CA GLY A 293 3.31 2.81 6.68
C GLY A 293 2.43 1.70 6.11
N ILE A 294 1.38 1.36 6.84
CA ILE A 294 0.45 0.28 6.49
C ILE A 294 -0.42 0.70 5.32
N SER A 295 -0.86 1.94 5.32
CA SER A 295 -1.83 2.49 4.36
C SER A 295 -1.19 3.12 3.12
N LYS A 296 -2.03 3.46 2.14
CA LYS A 296 -1.65 4.27 0.97
C LYS A 296 -1.84 5.78 1.21
N GLY A 297 -2.63 6.16 2.22
CA GLY A 297 -2.77 7.53 2.69
C GLY A 297 -3.69 8.43 1.88
N ALA A 298 -4.66 7.91 1.09
CA ALA A 298 -5.59 8.76 0.34
C ALA A 298 -6.92 8.08 0.01
N GLY A 299 -8.01 8.85 0.11
CA GLY A 299 -9.36 8.50 -0.33
C GLY A 299 -10.03 7.37 0.46
N LEU A 300 -11.35 7.21 0.28
CA LEU A 300 -12.12 6.21 1.02
C LEU A 300 -11.65 4.77 0.77
N GLN A 301 -11.26 4.43 -0.46
CA GLN A 301 -10.69 3.12 -0.74
C GLN A 301 -9.42 2.86 0.09
N GLY A 302 -8.58 3.88 0.26
CA GLY A 302 -7.39 3.81 1.11
C GLY A 302 -7.73 3.56 2.58
N VAL A 303 -8.78 4.22 3.10
CA VAL A 303 -9.31 3.99 4.46
C VAL A 303 -9.78 2.54 4.63
N LEU A 304 -10.57 2.02 3.69
CA LEU A 304 -11.04 0.63 3.72
C LEU A 304 -9.88 -0.37 3.71
N LYS A 305 -8.85 -0.13 2.90
CA LYS A 305 -7.63 -0.94 2.89
C LYS A 305 -6.87 -0.86 4.21
N PHE A 306 -6.79 0.32 4.80
CA PHE A 306 -6.12 0.51 6.08
C PHE A 306 -6.81 -0.31 7.19
N HIS A 307 -8.14 -0.22 7.28
CA HIS A 307 -8.92 -1.03 8.22
C HIS A 307 -8.74 -2.53 7.97
N ALA A 308 -8.83 -2.99 6.72
CA ALA A 308 -8.62 -4.39 6.36
C ALA A 308 -7.22 -4.90 6.73
N LEU A 309 -6.18 -4.10 6.50
CA LEU A 309 -4.80 -4.44 6.86
C LEU A 309 -4.58 -4.48 8.37
N VAL A 310 -5.16 -3.54 9.13
CA VAL A 310 -5.08 -3.56 10.60
C VAL A 310 -5.83 -4.77 11.17
N ASP A 311 -7.01 -5.14 10.63
CA ASP A 311 -7.71 -6.36 11.02
C ASP A 311 -6.86 -7.61 10.71
N ALA A 312 -6.25 -7.65 9.53
CA ALA A 312 -5.31 -8.73 9.19
C ALA A 312 -4.16 -8.85 10.19
N MET A 313 -3.55 -7.73 10.58
CA MET A 313 -2.46 -7.74 11.56
C MET A 313 -2.91 -8.21 12.93
N ARG A 314 -4.10 -7.79 13.38
CA ARG A 314 -4.71 -8.29 14.63
C ARG A 314 -4.93 -9.80 14.57
N ARG A 315 -5.52 -10.32 13.47
CA ARG A 315 -5.75 -11.78 13.29
C ARG A 315 -4.44 -12.56 13.14
N MET A 316 -3.42 -11.97 12.55
CA MET A 316 -2.07 -12.55 12.50
C MET A 316 -1.35 -12.51 13.85
N GLY A 317 -1.90 -11.83 14.87
CA GLY A 317 -1.29 -11.71 16.19
C GLY A 317 -0.01 -10.87 16.16
N TYR A 318 -0.09 -9.68 15.59
CA TYR A 318 0.94 -8.66 15.75
C TYR A 318 0.89 -8.08 17.16
N ASP A 319 2.06 -7.88 17.75
CA ASP A 319 2.20 -7.45 19.12
C ASP A 319 2.29 -5.91 19.27
N ALA A 320 2.83 -5.24 18.25
CA ALA A 320 2.86 -3.78 18.16
C ALA A 320 3.12 -3.30 16.74
N ALA A 321 2.62 -2.09 16.43
CA ALA A 321 2.91 -1.35 15.22
C ALA A 321 3.20 0.12 15.53
N GLY A 322 4.12 0.75 14.80
CA GLY A 322 4.28 2.20 14.78
C GLY A 322 3.28 2.87 13.83
N PHE A 323 3.11 4.18 13.94
CA PHE A 323 2.44 4.97 12.90
C PHE A 323 3.43 5.35 11.80
N GLY A 324 3.00 5.23 10.55
CA GLY A 324 3.72 5.76 9.40
C GLY A 324 3.14 7.07 8.90
N LEU A 325 3.89 7.78 8.06
CA LEU A 325 3.47 9.02 7.42
C LEU A 325 2.12 8.89 6.70
N SER A 326 1.95 7.84 5.89
CA SER A 326 0.72 7.61 5.14
C SER A 326 -0.47 7.29 6.04
N ASP A 327 -0.23 6.59 7.15
CA ASP A 327 -1.27 6.23 8.11
C ASP A 327 -1.90 7.47 8.75
N LEU A 328 -1.07 8.47 9.08
CA LEU A 328 -1.50 9.70 9.75
C LEU A 328 -2.11 10.76 8.79
N LYS A 329 -2.29 10.45 7.52
CA LYS A 329 -2.97 11.33 6.54
C LYS A 329 -4.48 11.09 6.47
N TYR A 330 -5.03 10.13 7.21
CA TYR A 330 -6.47 9.88 7.30
C TYR A 330 -7.11 10.76 8.38
N ASP A 331 -8.43 10.81 8.35
CA ASP A 331 -9.20 11.54 9.34
C ASP A 331 -9.00 10.94 10.74
N LEU A 332 -9.04 11.80 11.75
CA LEU A 332 -8.78 11.39 13.11
C LEU A 332 -9.73 10.29 13.61
N GLY A 333 -10.98 10.29 13.17
CA GLY A 333 -11.95 9.24 13.48
C GLY A 333 -11.50 7.85 13.04
N ASP A 334 -10.95 7.74 11.83
CA ASP A 334 -10.41 6.49 11.30
C ASP A 334 -9.16 6.05 12.09
N LEU A 335 -8.28 6.99 12.43
CA LEU A 335 -7.10 6.71 13.23
C LEU A 335 -7.44 6.21 14.63
N ILE A 336 -8.39 6.84 15.30
CA ILE A 336 -8.86 6.42 16.62
C ILE A 336 -9.52 5.05 16.57
N ALA A 337 -10.32 4.78 15.53
CA ALA A 337 -11.00 3.49 15.36
C ALA A 337 -9.99 2.33 15.23
N VAL A 338 -8.86 2.53 14.55
CA VAL A 338 -7.83 1.49 14.41
C VAL A 338 -6.84 1.45 15.58
N ALA A 339 -6.61 2.57 16.27
CA ALA A 339 -5.67 2.65 17.38
C ALA A 339 -6.26 2.18 18.70
N SER A 340 -7.59 2.25 18.86
CA SER A 340 -8.29 1.91 20.09
C SER A 340 -8.15 0.44 20.49
N GLU A 341 -8.35 0.19 21.78
CA GLU A 341 -8.49 -1.15 22.34
C GLU A 341 -9.68 -1.88 21.72
N VAL A 342 -9.51 -3.15 21.43
CA VAL A 342 -10.56 -4.02 20.88
C VAL A 342 -10.61 -5.30 21.72
N ASP A 343 -11.81 -5.67 22.19
CA ASP A 343 -12.06 -6.89 23.00
C ASP A 343 -11.14 -7.04 24.21
N GLY A 344 -10.88 -5.93 24.93
CA GLY A 344 -10.01 -5.91 26.11
C GLY A 344 -8.52 -6.10 25.79
N LYS A 345 -8.13 -6.11 24.52
CA LYS A 345 -6.73 -6.14 24.11
C LYS A 345 -6.20 -4.75 23.82
N PRO A 346 -5.00 -4.40 24.29
CA PRO A 346 -4.40 -3.10 24.02
C PRO A 346 -4.36 -2.80 22.51
N GLY A 347 -4.59 -1.55 22.14
CA GLY A 347 -4.51 -1.11 20.76
C GLY A 347 -3.19 -1.54 20.12
N LEU A 348 -3.23 -1.86 18.81
CA LEU A 348 -2.07 -2.32 18.06
C LEU A 348 -0.98 -1.25 17.97
N PHE A 349 -1.38 0.01 17.75
CA PHE A 349 -0.46 1.12 17.51
C PHE A 349 0.15 1.65 18.81
N ILE A 350 1.47 1.84 18.77
CA ILE A 350 2.24 2.50 19.83
C ILE A 350 3.02 3.67 19.24
N SER A 351 3.24 4.72 20.02
CA SER A 351 4.17 5.78 19.66
C SER A 351 4.74 6.47 20.90
N SER A 352 5.98 6.93 20.78
CA SER A 352 6.63 7.76 21.79
C SER A 352 6.47 9.25 21.49
N ASN A 353 6.25 9.62 20.24
CA ASN A 353 6.31 11.01 19.79
C ASN A 353 5.14 11.46 18.91
N VAL A 354 4.06 10.66 18.83
CA VAL A 354 2.81 11.00 18.14
C VAL A 354 1.66 10.83 19.11
N ALA A 355 0.82 11.83 19.29
CA ALA A 355 -0.38 11.78 20.10
C ALA A 355 -1.61 12.20 19.29
N LEU A 356 -2.64 11.37 19.30
CA LEU A 356 -3.94 11.65 18.71
C LEU A 356 -4.80 12.40 19.74
N LEU A 357 -5.33 13.57 19.39
CA LEU A 357 -6.12 14.48 20.27
C LEU A 357 -5.39 14.98 21.53
N GLY A 358 -4.10 14.75 21.67
CA GLY A 358 -3.32 15.15 22.84
C GLY A 358 -2.74 13.97 23.61
N TRP A 359 -1.76 14.28 24.47
CA TRP A 359 -1.00 13.28 25.22
C TRP A 359 -1.82 12.58 26.29
N ASP A 360 -2.82 13.25 26.81
CA ASP A 360 -3.68 12.74 27.91
C ASP A 360 -4.91 11.98 27.37
N ALA A 361 -5.18 12.04 26.09
CA ALA A 361 -6.37 11.44 25.48
C ALA A 361 -6.35 9.90 25.47
N GLY A 362 -5.16 9.28 25.53
CA GLY A 362 -5.00 7.84 25.64
C GLY A 362 -5.27 7.03 24.36
N PHE A 363 -5.53 7.68 23.21
CA PHE A 363 -5.79 6.99 21.96
C PHE A 363 -4.52 6.42 21.30
N THR A 364 -3.35 6.98 21.62
CA THR A 364 -2.09 6.41 21.16
C THR A 364 -1.52 5.50 22.24
N GLY A 365 -1.26 4.25 21.90
CA GLY A 365 -0.64 3.29 22.81
C GLY A 365 0.78 3.72 23.19
N LYS A 366 1.14 3.47 24.44
CA LYS A 366 2.49 3.76 24.97
C LYS A 366 3.47 2.66 24.55
N PRO A 367 4.79 2.95 24.51
CA PRO A 367 5.83 1.93 24.45
C PRO A 367 5.59 0.84 25.49
N ARG A 368 5.86 -0.41 25.13
CA ARG A 368 5.49 -1.55 25.97
C ARG A 368 6.60 -2.57 26.10
N VAL A 369 6.50 -3.39 27.14
CA VAL A 369 7.31 -4.61 27.31
C VAL A 369 6.44 -5.81 26.92
N ILE A 370 6.95 -6.64 26.01
CA ILE A 370 6.32 -7.88 25.54
C ILE A 370 7.12 -9.04 26.12
N GLU A 371 6.45 -10.03 26.70
CA GLU A 371 7.11 -11.22 27.25
C GLU A 371 6.89 -12.40 26.31
N ALA A 372 7.98 -12.96 25.75
CA ALA A 372 7.92 -14.12 24.89
C ALA A 372 9.23 -14.91 24.94
N GLY A 373 9.16 -16.24 24.88
CA GLY A 373 10.34 -17.11 24.87
C GLY A 373 11.24 -16.97 26.11
N GLY A 374 10.69 -16.50 27.23
CA GLY A 374 11.43 -16.21 28.45
C GLY A 374 12.29 -14.94 28.37
N LEU A 375 12.03 -14.07 27.39
CA LEU A 375 12.67 -12.75 27.24
C LEU A 375 11.63 -11.64 27.37
N LYS A 376 12.08 -10.50 27.90
CA LYS A 376 11.33 -9.23 27.95
C LYS A 376 11.81 -8.31 26.85
N ILE A 377 10.91 -7.96 25.93
CA ILE A 377 11.20 -7.14 24.76
C ILE A 377 10.60 -5.77 24.95
N GLY A 378 11.43 -4.75 25.16
CA GLY A 378 11.01 -3.35 25.16
C GLY A 378 10.87 -2.84 23.74
N VAL A 379 9.70 -2.29 23.39
CA VAL A 379 9.40 -1.77 22.05
C VAL A 379 9.04 -0.30 22.12
N ILE A 380 9.79 0.52 21.40
CA ILE A 380 9.61 1.96 21.23
C ILE A 380 9.30 2.22 19.77
N ALA A 381 8.36 3.12 19.46
CA ALA A 381 8.07 3.52 18.10
C ALA A 381 8.14 5.05 17.97
N VAL A 382 8.75 5.54 16.89
CA VAL A 382 8.85 6.97 16.56
C VAL A 382 8.58 7.25 15.09
N LEU A 383 7.99 8.43 14.84
CA LEU A 383 7.87 9.04 13.51
C LEU A 383 8.99 10.06 13.33
N GLY A 384 9.73 9.99 12.22
CA GLY A 384 10.84 10.88 11.90
C GLY A 384 10.43 12.34 11.70
N ARG A 385 11.36 13.27 11.95
CA ARG A 385 11.13 14.73 11.86
C ARG A 385 10.65 15.19 10.49
N GLU A 386 11.23 14.63 9.43
CA GLU A 386 10.84 15.01 8.06
C GLU A 386 9.41 14.61 7.77
N PHE A 387 8.98 13.45 8.22
CA PHE A 387 7.62 12.95 8.02
C PHE A 387 6.59 13.72 8.86
N GLN A 388 6.95 14.18 10.07
CA GLN A 388 6.07 15.03 10.87
C GLN A 388 5.68 16.32 10.14
N LYS A 389 6.58 16.91 9.36
CA LYS A 389 6.35 18.15 8.59
C LYS A 389 5.29 18.01 7.50
N GLU A 390 5.06 16.78 7.02
CA GLU A 390 4.09 16.51 5.96
C GLU A 390 2.66 16.30 6.47
N ILE A 391 2.47 16.24 7.80
CA ILE A 391 1.16 16.01 8.41
C ILE A 391 0.57 17.33 8.81
N LEU A 392 -0.55 17.68 8.19
CA LEU A 392 -1.18 19.01 8.33
C LEU A 392 -2.27 19.06 9.41
N SER A 393 -2.68 17.91 9.97
CA SER A 393 -3.69 17.86 11.02
C SER A 393 -3.18 18.53 12.30
N LYS A 394 -3.97 19.45 12.85
CA LYS A 394 -3.70 20.12 14.13
C LYS A 394 -4.08 19.28 15.35
N GLU A 395 -4.82 18.22 15.13
CA GLU A 395 -5.31 17.31 16.17
C GLU A 395 -4.32 16.20 16.48
N ILE A 396 -3.25 16.10 15.67
CA ILE A 396 -2.13 15.19 15.87
C ILE A 396 -0.96 16.01 16.39
N LEU A 397 -0.53 15.68 17.60
CA LEU A 397 0.61 16.35 18.24
C LEU A 397 1.88 15.53 18.08
N PHE A 398 2.99 16.23 17.93
CA PHE A 398 4.31 15.63 17.75
C PHE A 398 5.29 16.12 18.81
N GLU A 399 6.15 15.22 19.27
CA GLU A 399 7.36 15.53 20.02
C GLU A 399 8.60 15.19 19.18
N ASP A 400 9.74 15.80 19.53
CA ASP A 400 11.02 15.46 18.89
C ASP A 400 11.33 13.97 19.04
N PRO A 401 11.60 13.21 17.98
CA PRO A 401 11.77 11.77 18.05
C PRO A 401 12.99 11.35 18.87
N GLU A 402 14.07 12.14 18.87
CA GLU A 402 15.26 11.84 19.68
C GLU A 402 14.96 12.00 21.17
N LYS A 403 14.30 13.11 21.56
CA LYS A 403 13.91 13.37 22.94
C LYS A 403 12.98 12.28 23.46
N ALA A 404 11.92 11.97 22.71
CA ALA A 404 10.93 10.96 23.08
C ALA A 404 11.56 9.55 23.17
N ALA A 405 12.35 9.16 22.17
CA ALA A 405 13.03 7.87 22.18
C ALA A 405 14.02 7.74 23.34
N ARG A 406 14.76 8.81 23.68
CA ARG A 406 15.72 8.84 24.79
C ARG A 406 15.01 8.64 26.14
N GLN A 407 13.89 9.32 26.36
CA GLN A 407 13.09 9.20 27.56
C GLN A 407 12.58 7.76 27.72
N GLN A 408 11.98 7.20 26.66
CA GLN A 408 11.41 5.86 26.68
C GLN A 408 12.49 4.77 26.79
N ALA A 409 13.64 4.95 26.14
CA ALA A 409 14.76 4.02 26.24
C ALA A 409 15.30 3.97 27.68
N ALA A 410 15.42 5.11 28.36
CA ALA A 410 15.84 5.16 29.75
C ALA A 410 14.87 4.45 30.69
N GLU A 411 13.56 4.56 30.44
CA GLU A 411 12.51 3.89 31.21
C GLU A 411 12.48 2.36 30.97
N LEU A 412 12.57 1.93 29.70
CA LEU A 412 12.38 0.52 29.35
C LEU A 412 13.65 -0.33 29.48
N ARG A 413 14.85 0.25 29.26
CA ARG A 413 16.09 -0.52 29.28
C ARG A 413 16.33 -1.35 30.57
N PRO A 414 16.05 -0.82 31.76
CA PRO A 414 16.19 -1.61 32.99
C PRO A 414 15.17 -2.75 33.14
N ARG A 415 14.13 -2.74 32.34
CA ARG A 415 12.96 -3.64 32.44
C ARG A 415 12.90 -4.67 31.31
N CYS A 416 13.86 -4.65 30.36
CA CYS A 416 13.84 -5.54 29.22
C CYS A 416 15.22 -6.15 28.92
N ASP A 417 15.21 -7.34 28.36
CA ASP A 417 16.40 -8.05 27.89
C ASP A 417 16.82 -7.56 26.49
N VAL A 418 15.83 -7.25 25.66
CA VAL A 418 15.98 -6.76 24.29
C VAL A 418 15.23 -5.45 24.11
N LEU A 419 15.91 -4.40 23.63
CA LEU A 419 15.29 -3.08 23.35
C LEU A 419 15.26 -2.82 21.86
N ILE A 420 14.07 -2.61 21.32
CA ILE A 420 13.80 -2.41 19.89
C ILE A 420 13.26 -1.00 19.65
N LEU A 421 13.84 -0.28 18.69
CA LEU A 421 13.31 0.96 18.15
C LEU A 421 12.66 0.68 16.78
N LEU A 422 11.38 0.93 16.65
CA LEU A 422 10.65 1.01 15.38
C LEU A 422 10.69 2.48 14.92
N ALA A 423 11.52 2.78 13.94
CA ALA A 423 11.71 4.13 13.42
C ALA A 423 11.04 4.28 12.03
N HIS A 424 9.83 4.82 11.99
CA HIS A 424 9.25 5.26 10.72
C HIS A 424 9.90 6.58 10.32
N ALA A 425 11.07 6.50 9.71
CA ALA A 425 11.96 7.61 9.39
C ALA A 425 12.84 7.24 8.19
N SER A 426 13.55 8.23 7.65
CA SER A 426 14.61 7.93 6.69
C SER A 426 15.68 7.04 7.31
N ARG A 427 16.38 6.27 6.47
CA ARG A 427 17.46 5.41 6.93
C ARG A 427 18.54 6.19 7.68
N GLN A 428 18.86 7.41 7.20
CA GLN A 428 19.85 8.27 7.84
C GLN A 428 19.38 8.71 9.23
N GLU A 429 18.16 9.21 9.36
CA GLU A 429 17.60 9.63 10.66
C GLU A 429 17.51 8.46 11.64
N SER A 430 17.15 7.26 11.16
CA SER A 430 17.12 6.05 11.97
C SER A 430 18.50 5.69 12.55
N LEU A 431 19.58 5.83 11.76
CA LEU A 431 20.95 5.63 12.24
C LEU A 431 21.39 6.71 13.22
N GLU A 432 21.01 7.97 12.99
CA GLU A 432 21.29 9.07 13.91
C GLU A 432 20.62 8.87 15.26
N LEU A 433 19.34 8.49 15.26
CA LEU A 433 18.60 8.14 16.48
C LEU A 433 19.27 6.97 17.21
N ALA A 434 19.67 5.94 16.49
CA ALA A 434 20.40 4.80 17.06
C ALA A 434 21.69 5.23 17.78
N LYS A 435 22.50 6.07 17.13
CA LYS A 435 23.78 6.55 17.68
C LYS A 435 23.60 7.50 18.85
N LYS A 436 22.64 8.42 18.79
CA LYS A 436 22.43 9.47 19.80
C LYS A 436 21.68 8.98 21.03
N VAL A 437 20.73 8.05 20.88
CA VAL A 437 19.84 7.59 21.94
C VAL A 437 20.32 6.30 22.58
N GLY A 438 20.80 5.35 21.80
CA GLY A 438 21.13 3.97 22.15
C GLY A 438 21.72 3.71 23.52
N PRO A 439 22.07 2.46 23.84
CA PRO A 439 22.14 1.32 22.93
C PRO A 439 20.78 0.62 22.72
N PHE A 440 20.44 0.39 21.45
CA PHE A 440 19.37 -0.51 21.03
C PHE A 440 19.95 -1.85 20.58
N ASP A 441 19.21 -2.93 20.83
CA ASP A 441 19.57 -4.23 20.28
C ASP A 441 19.20 -4.32 18.78
N LEU A 442 18.05 -3.75 18.42
CA LEU A 442 17.59 -3.63 17.04
C LEU A 442 16.98 -2.24 16.80
N VAL A 443 17.28 -1.67 15.65
CA VAL A 443 16.58 -0.52 15.08
C VAL A 443 15.97 -0.95 13.78
N VAL A 444 14.64 -0.91 13.68
CA VAL A 444 13.88 -1.27 12.49
C VAL A 444 13.46 0.01 11.79
N THR A 445 13.78 0.16 10.52
CA THR A 445 13.49 1.38 9.77
C THR A 445 12.59 1.11 8.56
N SER A 446 11.66 2.05 8.32
CA SER A 446 10.90 2.12 7.06
C SER A 446 11.70 2.74 5.91
N GLY A 447 12.81 3.42 6.22
CA GLY A 447 13.72 3.98 5.23
C GLY A 447 14.62 2.92 4.61
N GLY A 448 15.14 3.21 3.42
CA GLY A 448 16.05 2.30 2.72
C GLY A 448 15.58 1.95 1.31
N ALA A 449 16.07 0.84 0.77
CA ALA A 449 15.71 0.38 -0.56
C ALA A 449 14.38 -0.38 -0.56
N PRO A 450 13.62 -0.35 -1.69
CA PRO A 450 12.41 -1.17 -1.85
C PRO A 450 12.65 -2.66 -1.62
N GLU A 451 13.80 -3.18 -2.06
CA GLU A 451 14.31 -4.48 -1.68
C GLU A 451 15.35 -4.32 -0.56
N PRO A 452 15.08 -4.81 0.67
CA PRO A 452 15.98 -4.62 1.78
C PRO A 452 17.25 -5.47 1.63
N PRO A 453 18.39 -5.06 2.24
CA PRO A 453 19.62 -5.82 2.20
C PRO A 453 19.47 -7.26 2.72
N ALA A 454 20.25 -8.19 2.16
CA ALA A 454 20.26 -9.59 2.59
C ALA A 454 20.80 -9.79 4.00
N GLN A 455 21.53 -8.82 4.54
CA GLN A 455 22.10 -8.81 5.89
C GLN A 455 21.78 -7.51 6.60
N PRO A 456 21.58 -7.53 7.93
CA PRO A 456 21.37 -6.31 8.72
C PRO A 456 22.66 -5.50 8.77
N GLN A 457 22.53 -4.19 8.92
CA GLN A 457 23.69 -3.32 9.11
C GLN A 457 24.04 -3.23 10.59
N PRO A 458 25.30 -3.53 10.99
CA PRO A 458 25.77 -3.22 12.35
C PRO A 458 25.72 -1.71 12.63
N ILE A 459 25.29 -1.33 13.84
CA ILE A 459 25.31 0.06 14.30
C ILE A 459 26.70 0.34 14.89
N GLU A 460 27.39 1.30 14.32
CA GLU A 460 28.73 1.68 14.74
C GLU A 460 28.78 2.04 16.23
N GLY A 461 29.78 1.48 16.96
CA GLY A 461 29.95 1.71 18.39
C GLY A 461 28.94 0.97 19.30
N GLN A 462 28.04 0.14 18.72
CA GLN A 462 27.03 -0.60 19.46
C GLN A 462 26.99 -2.07 19.00
N LYS A 463 26.39 -2.94 19.82
CA LYS A 463 26.15 -4.34 19.44
C LYS A 463 24.85 -4.50 18.63
N GLY A 464 24.10 -3.42 18.43
CA GLY A 464 22.80 -3.43 17.75
C GLY A 464 22.88 -3.52 16.24
N TRP A 465 21.75 -3.84 15.62
CA TRP A 465 21.58 -3.89 14.16
C TRP A 465 20.54 -2.90 13.68
N LEU A 466 20.80 -2.24 12.54
CA LEU A 466 19.77 -1.57 11.74
C LEU A 466 19.22 -2.59 10.76
N ILE A 467 17.89 -2.67 10.70
CA ILE A 467 17.12 -3.57 9.83
C ILE A 467 16.17 -2.74 8.98
N GLU A 468 16.33 -2.82 7.66
CA GLU A 468 15.43 -2.26 6.68
C GLU A 468 14.33 -3.28 6.37
N VAL A 469 13.07 -2.85 6.22
CA VAL A 469 11.93 -3.76 6.00
C VAL A 469 11.52 -3.88 4.52
N GLY A 470 12.02 -2.99 3.65
CA GLY A 470 11.60 -2.91 2.25
C GLY A 470 10.19 -2.31 2.08
N GLU A 471 9.58 -2.49 0.92
CA GLU A 471 8.32 -1.86 0.57
C GLU A 471 7.24 -2.88 0.20
N LYS A 472 5.97 -2.41 0.20
CA LYS A 472 4.77 -3.14 -0.25
C LYS A 472 4.54 -4.49 0.42
N GLY A 473 5.13 -4.70 1.61
CA GLY A 473 5.00 -5.96 2.32
C GLY A 473 5.53 -7.18 1.54
N MET A 474 6.50 -6.97 0.64
CA MET A 474 7.11 -8.05 -0.16
C MET A 474 8.11 -8.89 0.62
N TYR A 475 8.57 -8.36 1.74
CA TYR A 475 9.62 -8.95 2.57
C TYR A 475 9.22 -8.94 4.05
N ALA A 476 9.79 -9.87 4.79
CA ALA A 476 9.82 -9.85 6.25
C ALA A 476 11.26 -10.11 6.73
N ALA A 477 11.71 -9.35 7.72
CA ALA A 477 12.97 -9.61 8.40
C ALA A 477 12.71 -10.50 9.61
N VAL A 478 13.41 -11.62 9.72
CA VAL A 478 13.29 -12.53 10.87
C VAL A 478 14.61 -12.56 11.62
N VAL A 479 14.56 -12.25 12.94
CA VAL A 479 15.72 -12.32 13.83
C VAL A 479 15.48 -13.40 14.87
N GLY A 480 16.29 -14.46 14.85
CA GLY A 480 16.29 -15.48 15.88
C GLY A 480 17.23 -15.08 17.02
N MET A 481 16.75 -15.15 18.27
CA MET A 481 17.53 -14.89 19.48
C MET A 481 17.89 -16.23 20.13
N TYR A 482 19.14 -16.38 20.56
CA TYR A 482 19.69 -17.63 21.09
C TYR A 482 20.48 -17.39 22.38
N ASP A 483 20.59 -18.42 23.21
CA ASP A 483 21.46 -18.40 24.40
C ASP A 483 22.94 -18.76 24.05
N ASP A 484 23.31 -18.70 22.78
CA ASP A 484 24.66 -18.96 22.29
C ASP A 484 25.50 -17.67 22.39
N PRO A 485 26.53 -17.60 23.25
CA PRO A 485 27.36 -16.40 23.40
C PRO A 485 28.16 -16.04 22.12
N GLN A 486 28.44 -17.01 21.26
CA GLN A 486 29.18 -16.78 20.01
C GLN A 486 28.26 -16.33 18.88
N GLN A 487 27.01 -16.82 18.88
CA GLN A 487 26.03 -16.47 17.88
C GLN A 487 24.65 -16.16 18.52
N PRO A 488 24.57 -15.08 19.33
CA PRO A 488 23.35 -14.78 20.09
C PRO A 488 22.17 -14.38 19.20
N ARG A 489 22.43 -14.04 17.95
CA ARG A 489 21.42 -13.61 16.97
C ARG A 489 21.71 -14.17 15.59
N ARG A 490 20.64 -14.56 14.86
CA ARG A 490 20.69 -14.89 13.44
C ARG A 490 19.66 -14.05 12.71
N TYR A 491 19.95 -13.69 11.47
CA TYR A 491 19.08 -12.87 10.63
C TYR A 491 18.74 -13.61 9.34
N GLN A 492 17.48 -13.47 8.90
CA GLN A 492 17.02 -13.94 7.61
C GLN A 492 16.08 -12.91 7.00
N ARG A 493 16.44 -12.37 5.84
CA ARG A 493 15.49 -11.71 4.95
C ARG A 493 14.63 -12.80 4.29
N VAL A 494 13.33 -12.75 4.50
CA VAL A 494 12.36 -13.67 3.93
C VAL A 494 11.61 -12.97 2.81
N VAL A 495 11.67 -13.51 1.60
CA VAL A 495 10.83 -13.10 0.48
C VAL A 495 9.48 -13.78 0.63
N LEU A 496 8.38 -13.02 0.64
CA LEU A 496 7.02 -13.57 0.71
C LEU A 496 6.58 -13.99 -0.69
N ASP A 497 7.05 -15.13 -1.17
CA ASP A 497 6.81 -15.69 -2.50
C ASP A 497 5.84 -16.87 -2.48
N SER A 498 5.68 -17.55 -3.61
CA SER A 498 4.73 -18.66 -3.80
C SER A 498 5.01 -19.94 -3.01
N ARG A 499 6.13 -20.03 -2.26
CA ARG A 499 6.35 -21.13 -1.31
C ARG A 499 5.38 -21.08 -0.13
N TYR A 500 4.85 -19.90 0.20
CA TYR A 500 3.85 -19.71 1.22
C TYR A 500 2.46 -19.77 0.60
N PRO A 501 1.64 -20.78 0.93
CA PRO A 501 0.30 -20.91 0.37
C PRO A 501 -0.62 -19.79 0.84
N ASP A 502 -1.70 -19.57 0.10
CA ASP A 502 -2.74 -18.62 0.50
C ASP A 502 -3.39 -19.07 1.83
N SER A 503 -3.68 -18.10 2.67
CA SER A 503 -4.34 -18.31 3.97
C SER A 503 -5.82 -18.02 3.87
N GLU A 504 -6.66 -18.95 4.27
CA GLU A 504 -8.12 -18.81 4.27
C GLU A 504 -8.57 -17.61 5.13
N ALA A 505 -7.98 -17.42 6.32
CA ALA A 505 -8.32 -16.30 7.20
C ALA A 505 -8.04 -14.94 6.55
N MET A 506 -6.99 -14.82 5.73
CA MET A 506 -6.66 -13.59 5.02
C MET A 506 -7.48 -13.43 3.75
N ARG A 507 -7.83 -14.54 3.09
CA ARG A 507 -8.76 -14.54 1.95
C ARG A 507 -10.13 -13.99 2.34
N GLN A 508 -10.62 -14.33 3.55
CA GLN A 508 -11.87 -13.78 4.09
C GLN A 508 -11.80 -12.26 4.30
N ILE A 509 -10.67 -11.72 4.76
CA ILE A 509 -10.48 -10.26 4.87
C ILE A 509 -10.54 -9.61 3.50
N MET A 510 -9.87 -10.20 2.50
CA MET A 510 -9.92 -9.70 1.13
C MET A 510 -11.33 -9.76 0.55
N ALA A 511 -12.08 -10.84 0.82
CA ALA A 511 -13.48 -10.96 0.40
C ALA A 511 -14.37 -9.88 1.02
N ALA A 512 -14.22 -9.64 2.33
CA ALA A 512 -14.95 -8.57 3.02
C ALA A 512 -14.62 -7.18 2.46
N TYR A 513 -13.35 -6.91 2.17
CA TYR A 513 -12.94 -5.68 1.52
C TYR A 513 -13.55 -5.52 0.12
N GLN A 514 -13.55 -6.56 -0.71
CA GLN A 514 -14.15 -6.52 -2.04
C GLN A 514 -15.68 -6.34 -1.99
N GLU A 515 -16.37 -6.93 -1.01
CA GLU A 515 -17.81 -6.73 -0.82
C GLU A 515 -18.13 -5.28 -0.42
N GLN A 516 -17.31 -4.65 0.42
CA GLN A 516 -17.47 -3.22 0.75
C GLN A 516 -17.31 -2.33 -0.48
N LEU A 517 -16.34 -2.62 -1.35
CA LEU A 517 -16.16 -1.87 -2.61
C LEU A 517 -17.38 -2.03 -3.53
N LYS A 518 -17.95 -3.23 -3.60
CA LYS A 518 -19.15 -3.52 -4.37
C LYS A 518 -20.36 -2.74 -3.85
N ASP A 519 -20.59 -2.75 -2.53
CA ASP A 519 -21.71 -2.07 -1.88
C ASP A 519 -21.65 -0.55 -2.06
N LEU A 520 -20.46 0.03 -1.94
CA LEU A 520 -20.25 1.47 -2.16
C LEU A 520 -20.31 1.84 -3.65
N GLY A 521 -19.81 1.01 -4.51
CA GLY A 521 -19.62 1.30 -5.93
C GLY A 521 -18.71 2.50 -6.17
N LEU A 522 -18.43 2.81 -7.42
CA LEU A 522 -17.48 3.90 -7.78
C LEU A 522 -17.94 5.27 -7.25
N LYS A 523 -19.26 5.54 -7.27
CA LYS A 523 -19.81 6.79 -6.76
C LYS A 523 -19.67 6.90 -5.24
N GLY A 524 -19.97 5.85 -4.49
CA GLY A 524 -19.80 5.81 -3.03
C GLY A 524 -18.36 5.95 -2.60
N LEU A 525 -17.41 5.47 -3.41
CA LEU A 525 -15.97 5.67 -3.21
C LEU A 525 -15.51 7.12 -3.51
N GLY A 526 -16.42 8.01 -3.94
CA GLY A 526 -16.10 9.41 -4.24
C GLY A 526 -15.39 9.63 -5.57
N LEU A 527 -15.34 8.61 -6.45
CA LEU A 527 -14.69 8.74 -7.74
C LEU A 527 -15.50 9.66 -8.67
N GLN A 528 -14.80 10.57 -9.33
CA GLN A 528 -15.38 11.52 -10.28
C GLN A 528 -14.66 11.38 -11.63
N PRO A 529 -15.44 11.31 -12.75
CA PRO A 529 -14.83 11.26 -14.07
C PRO A 529 -14.05 12.55 -14.40
N VAL A 530 -12.81 12.39 -14.83
CA VAL A 530 -11.91 13.47 -15.21
C VAL A 530 -11.84 13.58 -16.73
N ARG A 531 -11.69 14.79 -17.27
CA ARG A 531 -11.54 14.98 -18.71
C ARG A 531 -10.25 14.31 -19.21
N HIS A 532 -10.36 13.45 -20.23
CA HIS A 532 -9.19 12.85 -20.87
C HIS A 532 -8.36 13.91 -21.61
N PRO A 533 -7.02 13.91 -21.54
CA PRO A 533 -6.17 14.95 -22.17
C PRO A 533 -6.43 15.13 -23.68
N ARG A 534 -6.75 14.04 -24.39
CA ARG A 534 -7.06 14.08 -25.83
C ARG A 534 -8.55 14.20 -26.15
N GLN A 535 -9.44 14.36 -25.17
CA GLN A 535 -10.90 14.36 -25.39
C GLN A 535 -11.36 15.50 -26.30
N GLU A 536 -10.70 16.65 -26.26
CA GLU A 536 -11.06 17.78 -27.11
C GLU A 536 -10.84 17.46 -28.60
N LEU A 537 -9.72 16.83 -28.93
CA LEU A 537 -9.39 16.43 -30.30
C LEU A 537 -10.14 15.15 -30.71
N ASN A 538 -10.17 14.14 -29.85
CA ASN A 538 -10.60 12.79 -30.19
C ASN A 538 -12.08 12.51 -29.87
N GLY A 539 -12.73 13.33 -29.02
CA GLY A 539 -14.10 13.10 -28.59
C GLY A 539 -14.23 12.06 -27.48
N PRO A 540 -15.42 11.44 -27.30
CA PRO A 540 -15.68 10.44 -26.28
C PRO A 540 -15.08 9.08 -26.63
N PHE A 541 -14.95 8.20 -25.62
CA PHE A 541 -14.75 6.76 -25.80
C PHE A 541 -16.01 6.13 -26.37
N VAL A 542 -15.87 5.16 -27.28
CA VAL A 542 -16.97 4.54 -28.04
C VAL A 542 -16.99 3.02 -28.00
N GLY A 543 -15.91 2.39 -27.55
CA GLY A 543 -15.79 0.93 -27.45
C GLY A 543 -15.26 0.26 -28.73
N SER A 544 -14.61 -0.90 -28.52
CA SER A 544 -13.91 -1.64 -29.57
C SER A 544 -14.82 -2.13 -30.70
N GLN A 545 -16.10 -2.36 -30.45
CA GLN A 545 -17.06 -2.79 -31.47
C GLN A 545 -17.24 -1.76 -32.58
N GLN A 546 -17.12 -0.46 -32.27
CA GLN A 546 -17.20 0.59 -33.27
C GLN A 546 -16.03 0.58 -34.26
N CYS A 547 -14.93 -0.05 -33.90
CA CYS A 547 -13.72 -0.16 -34.72
C CYS A 547 -13.80 -1.35 -35.70
N GLU A 548 -14.57 -2.41 -35.36
CA GLU A 548 -14.63 -3.68 -36.08
C GLU A 548 -14.97 -3.52 -37.57
N SER A 549 -15.97 -2.66 -37.87
CA SER A 549 -16.50 -2.52 -39.23
C SER A 549 -15.51 -1.96 -40.26
N CYS A 550 -14.53 -1.16 -39.79
CA CYS A 550 -13.52 -0.55 -40.63
C CYS A 550 -12.13 -1.19 -40.46
N HIS A 551 -11.83 -1.74 -39.29
CA HIS A 551 -10.53 -2.28 -38.89
C HIS A 551 -10.63 -3.77 -38.52
N GLU A 552 -11.33 -4.57 -39.36
CA GLU A 552 -11.60 -5.99 -39.05
C GLU A 552 -10.32 -6.84 -38.83
N PRO A 553 -9.22 -6.68 -39.58
CA PRO A 553 -7.99 -7.43 -39.30
C PRO A 553 -7.41 -7.14 -37.94
N SER A 554 -7.31 -5.87 -37.55
CA SER A 554 -6.82 -5.40 -36.26
C SER A 554 -7.72 -5.84 -35.10
N TYR A 555 -9.05 -5.77 -35.30
CA TYR A 555 -10.03 -6.26 -34.34
C TYR A 555 -9.87 -7.78 -34.10
N LYS A 556 -9.60 -8.59 -35.12
CA LYS A 556 -9.35 -10.04 -34.99
C LYS A 556 -8.10 -10.33 -34.14
N VAL A 557 -7.02 -9.52 -34.30
CA VAL A 557 -5.81 -9.66 -33.48
C VAL A 557 -6.16 -9.36 -32.00
N TRP A 558 -6.81 -8.22 -31.73
CA TRP A 558 -7.26 -7.86 -30.39
C TRP A 558 -8.17 -8.93 -29.77
N LYS A 559 -9.17 -9.43 -30.49
CA LYS A 559 -10.15 -10.41 -29.99
C LYS A 559 -9.51 -11.72 -29.53
N ARG A 560 -8.37 -12.09 -30.11
CA ARG A 560 -7.60 -13.30 -29.74
C ARG A 560 -6.66 -13.05 -28.57
N SER A 561 -6.35 -11.80 -28.27
CA SER A 561 -5.41 -11.42 -27.21
C SER A 561 -5.98 -11.61 -25.80
N GLY A 562 -5.12 -11.59 -24.79
CA GLY A 562 -5.52 -11.55 -23.39
C GLY A 562 -6.29 -10.28 -23.02
N HIS A 563 -6.05 -9.18 -23.74
CA HIS A 563 -6.69 -7.88 -23.51
C HIS A 563 -8.22 -7.96 -23.68
N ALA A 564 -8.72 -8.64 -24.70
CA ALA A 564 -10.15 -8.83 -24.92
C ALA A 564 -10.86 -9.63 -23.81
N LYS A 565 -10.10 -10.33 -22.96
CA LYS A 565 -10.60 -11.17 -21.85
C LYS A 565 -10.23 -10.60 -20.48
N ALA A 566 -9.66 -9.41 -20.43
CA ALA A 566 -9.12 -8.85 -19.21
C ALA A 566 -10.18 -8.71 -18.10
N TRP A 567 -11.39 -8.29 -18.44
CA TRP A 567 -12.51 -8.18 -17.50
C TRP A 567 -12.92 -9.51 -16.87
N GLU A 568 -12.99 -10.56 -17.69
CA GLU A 568 -13.35 -11.89 -17.19
C GLU A 568 -12.40 -12.40 -16.11
N THR A 569 -11.13 -11.99 -16.15
CA THR A 569 -10.16 -12.37 -15.12
C THR A 569 -10.49 -11.77 -13.77
N LEU A 570 -11.05 -10.56 -13.73
CA LEU A 570 -11.51 -9.92 -12.48
C LEU A 570 -12.78 -10.58 -11.94
N VAL A 571 -13.73 -10.90 -12.82
CA VAL A 571 -14.99 -11.54 -12.45
C VAL A 571 -14.75 -12.95 -11.89
N ARG A 572 -13.80 -13.69 -12.48
CA ARG A 572 -13.46 -15.08 -12.09
C ARG A 572 -12.44 -15.16 -10.94
N ALA A 573 -11.87 -14.05 -10.52
CA ALA A 573 -10.95 -14.03 -9.38
C ALA A 573 -11.68 -14.49 -8.11
N ASP A 574 -10.96 -15.10 -7.18
CA ASP A 574 -11.48 -15.50 -5.88
C ASP A 574 -10.72 -14.78 -4.75
N PRO A 575 -11.36 -13.81 -4.07
CA PRO A 575 -12.70 -13.24 -4.36
C PRO A 575 -12.72 -12.41 -5.65
N PRO A 576 -13.91 -12.18 -6.27
CA PRO A 576 -14.06 -11.33 -7.46
C PRO A 576 -13.55 -9.92 -7.22
N ARG A 577 -12.91 -9.31 -8.25
CA ARG A 577 -12.21 -8.02 -8.14
C ARG A 577 -12.72 -6.92 -9.07
N HIS A 578 -13.81 -7.16 -9.76
CA HIS A 578 -14.38 -6.25 -10.75
C HIS A 578 -15.11 -5.04 -10.15
N HIS A 579 -15.06 -4.87 -8.82
CA HIS A 579 -15.53 -3.66 -8.11
C HIS A 579 -14.36 -2.81 -7.57
N ASP A 580 -13.13 -3.28 -7.71
CA ASP A 580 -11.94 -2.61 -7.18
C ASP A 580 -11.35 -1.62 -8.21
N PRO A 581 -11.35 -0.30 -7.94
CA PRO A 581 -10.79 0.71 -8.85
C PRO A 581 -9.35 0.44 -9.29
N GLU A 582 -8.52 -0.12 -8.42
CA GLU A 582 -7.13 -0.45 -8.76
C GLU A 582 -7.04 -1.60 -9.76
N CYS A 583 -8.00 -2.52 -9.73
CA CYS A 583 -8.09 -3.59 -10.73
C CYS A 583 -8.75 -3.11 -12.02
N ILE A 584 -9.90 -2.40 -11.89
CA ILE A 584 -10.69 -1.89 -13.01
C ILE A 584 -9.83 -1.02 -13.93
N SER A 585 -8.99 -0.16 -13.37
CA SER A 585 -8.20 0.83 -14.12
C SER A 585 -7.33 0.23 -15.24
N CYS A 586 -6.83 -1.00 -15.06
CA CYS A 586 -6.05 -1.74 -16.05
C CYS A 586 -6.87 -2.74 -16.86
N HIS A 587 -8.17 -2.92 -16.58
CA HIS A 587 -8.98 -3.97 -17.15
C HIS A 587 -10.18 -3.48 -17.97
N VAL A 588 -10.30 -2.15 -18.18
CA VAL A 588 -11.39 -1.53 -18.96
C VAL A 588 -10.87 -0.37 -19.82
N VAL A 589 -11.76 0.17 -20.68
CA VAL A 589 -11.48 1.36 -21.48
C VAL A 589 -11.81 2.64 -20.73
N GLY A 590 -10.95 3.65 -20.86
CA GLY A 590 -11.24 5.01 -20.40
C GLY A 590 -11.00 5.26 -18.92
N TRP A 591 -9.95 4.65 -18.39
CA TRP A 591 -9.42 4.89 -17.04
C TRP A 591 -7.96 5.31 -17.06
N ASN A 592 -7.52 6.00 -16.03
CA ASN A 592 -6.10 6.23 -15.76
C ASN A 592 -5.58 5.05 -14.92
N ALA A 593 -4.75 4.22 -15.55
CA ALA A 593 -4.25 2.98 -14.94
C ALA A 593 -3.40 3.23 -13.69
N GLN A 594 -2.63 4.33 -13.66
CA GLN A 594 -1.69 4.64 -12.58
C GLN A 594 -2.30 5.43 -11.42
N LYS A 595 -3.44 6.11 -11.66
CA LYS A 595 -4.08 6.97 -10.66
C LYS A 595 -5.50 6.51 -10.28
N TYR A 596 -5.97 5.43 -10.87
CA TYR A 596 -7.20 4.70 -10.52
C TYR A 596 -8.49 5.55 -10.57
N PHE A 597 -8.62 6.45 -11.54
CA PHE A 597 -9.83 7.23 -11.76
C PHE A 597 -10.36 7.07 -13.18
N PRO A 598 -11.71 7.16 -13.37
CA PRO A 598 -12.32 7.11 -14.69
C PRO A 598 -12.14 8.43 -15.45
N TYR A 599 -12.01 8.32 -16.77
CA TYR A 599 -12.19 9.47 -17.65
C TYR A 599 -13.67 9.70 -17.99
N GLN A 600 -14.03 10.94 -18.37
CA GLN A 600 -15.34 11.25 -18.91
C GLN A 600 -15.61 10.38 -20.14
N SER A 601 -16.83 9.82 -20.23
CA SER A 601 -17.21 8.79 -21.21
C SER A 601 -16.44 7.46 -21.15
N GLY A 602 -15.56 7.26 -20.14
CA GLY A 602 -14.92 5.98 -19.88
C GLY A 602 -15.85 4.99 -19.19
N PHE A 603 -15.35 3.78 -18.93
CA PHE A 603 -16.09 2.74 -18.25
C PHE A 603 -16.57 3.20 -16.86
N TRP A 604 -17.84 2.93 -16.56
CA TRP A 604 -18.43 3.19 -15.25
C TRP A 604 -19.01 1.94 -14.60
N SER A 605 -19.71 1.10 -15.38
CA SER A 605 -20.20 -0.21 -14.95
C SER A 605 -20.60 -1.02 -16.19
N GLU A 606 -20.69 -2.34 -16.08
CA GLU A 606 -21.20 -3.22 -17.15
C GLU A 606 -22.58 -2.82 -17.64
N LYS A 607 -23.42 -2.32 -16.74
CA LYS A 607 -24.79 -1.91 -17.07
C LYS A 607 -24.84 -0.59 -17.86
N GLN A 608 -23.96 0.38 -17.52
CA GLN A 608 -24.02 1.74 -18.10
C GLN A 608 -23.12 1.89 -19.33
N THR A 609 -22.01 1.17 -19.36
CA THR A 609 -21.00 1.27 -20.41
C THR A 609 -20.49 -0.11 -20.82
N PRO A 610 -21.39 -1.02 -21.29
CA PRO A 610 -21.05 -2.41 -21.60
C PRO A 610 -19.97 -2.53 -22.70
N ASP A 611 -19.92 -1.58 -23.64
CA ASP A 611 -18.98 -1.57 -24.76
C ASP A 611 -17.54 -1.20 -24.36
N LEU A 612 -17.35 -0.73 -23.12
CA LEU A 612 -16.05 -0.32 -22.60
C LEU A 612 -15.39 -1.36 -21.66
N VAL A 613 -16.01 -2.53 -21.60
CA VAL A 613 -15.48 -3.68 -20.84
C VAL A 613 -14.24 -4.24 -21.54
N ALA A 614 -13.27 -4.70 -20.77
CA ALA A 614 -11.96 -5.20 -21.19
C ALA A 614 -10.97 -4.10 -21.64
N VAL A 615 -9.71 -4.46 -21.88
CA VAL A 615 -8.69 -3.56 -22.43
C VAL A 615 -8.93 -3.44 -23.92
N GLY A 616 -9.69 -2.44 -24.34
CA GLY A 616 -10.10 -2.25 -25.73
C GLY A 616 -9.09 -1.49 -26.59
N CYS A 617 -9.45 -1.27 -27.86
CA CYS A 617 -8.63 -0.52 -28.81
C CYS A 617 -8.25 0.85 -28.27
N GLU A 618 -9.19 1.55 -27.66
CA GLU A 618 -9.02 2.91 -27.13
C GLU A 618 -8.16 2.98 -25.87
N SER A 619 -7.85 1.86 -25.22
CA SER A 619 -6.87 1.82 -24.11
C SER A 619 -5.46 2.15 -24.60
N CYS A 620 -5.14 1.81 -25.86
CA CYS A 620 -3.84 2.11 -26.50
C CYS A 620 -3.92 3.35 -27.39
N HIS A 621 -4.99 3.48 -28.18
CA HIS A 621 -5.14 4.52 -29.19
C HIS A 621 -5.77 5.84 -28.65
N GLY A 622 -6.38 5.79 -27.44
CA GLY A 622 -7.15 6.89 -26.86
C GLY A 622 -8.58 6.96 -27.40
N PRO A 623 -9.40 7.92 -26.90
CA PRO A 623 -10.80 8.02 -27.30
C PRO A 623 -10.95 8.25 -28.80
N GLY A 624 -11.88 7.55 -29.47
CA GLY A 624 -12.02 7.52 -30.92
C GLY A 624 -13.32 8.14 -31.47
N GLY A 625 -14.13 8.75 -30.61
CA GLY A 625 -15.47 9.16 -31.01
C GLY A 625 -15.55 10.11 -32.19
N ARG A 626 -14.67 11.12 -32.28
CA ARG A 626 -14.65 12.04 -33.44
C ARG A 626 -14.13 11.37 -34.71
N HIS A 627 -13.15 10.50 -34.60
CA HIS A 627 -12.69 9.69 -35.74
C HIS A 627 -13.83 8.87 -36.32
N VAL A 628 -14.51 8.08 -35.50
CA VAL A 628 -15.65 7.27 -35.93
C VAL A 628 -16.75 8.13 -36.57
N GLN A 629 -17.14 9.22 -35.94
CA GLN A 629 -18.20 10.09 -36.46
C GLN A 629 -17.81 10.76 -37.79
N ALA A 630 -16.54 11.13 -37.96
CA ALA A 630 -16.03 11.73 -39.20
C ALA A 630 -16.00 10.71 -40.35
N GLU A 631 -15.53 9.47 -40.09
CA GLU A 631 -15.50 8.42 -41.12
C GLU A 631 -16.93 8.02 -41.58
N LEU A 632 -17.87 7.98 -40.64
CA LEU A 632 -19.29 7.75 -40.95
C LEU A 632 -20.00 8.96 -41.62
N GLY A 633 -19.28 10.06 -41.88
CA GLY A 633 -19.84 11.25 -42.52
C GLY A 633 -20.77 12.10 -41.62
N ARG A 634 -20.88 11.78 -40.33
CA ARG A 634 -21.83 12.41 -39.40
C ARG A 634 -21.38 13.79 -38.90
N LEU A 635 -20.10 14.13 -39.07
CA LEU A 635 -19.54 15.44 -38.71
C LEU A 635 -19.44 16.41 -39.88
N GLY A 636 -19.70 15.98 -41.11
CA GLY A 636 -19.46 16.80 -42.28
C GLY A 636 -17.98 17.25 -42.43
N ALA A 637 -17.06 16.47 -41.85
CA ALA A 637 -15.63 16.79 -41.83
C ALA A 637 -15.02 16.73 -43.22
N ASP A 638 -14.23 17.75 -43.57
CA ASP A 638 -13.44 17.80 -44.78
C ASP A 638 -12.29 16.75 -44.75
N PRO A 639 -11.62 16.45 -45.87
CA PRO A 639 -10.56 15.44 -45.91
C PRO A 639 -9.41 15.72 -44.95
N ASP A 640 -9.01 16.98 -44.73
CA ASP A 640 -7.90 17.34 -43.88
C ASP A 640 -8.29 17.13 -42.40
N THR A 641 -9.52 17.47 -42.03
CA THR A 641 -10.07 17.20 -40.70
C THR A 641 -10.16 15.70 -40.43
N LYS A 642 -10.60 14.88 -41.41
CA LYS A 642 -10.59 13.42 -41.27
C LYS A 642 -9.18 12.88 -41.07
N GLN A 643 -8.23 13.38 -41.88
CA GLN A 643 -6.82 12.97 -41.75
C GLN A 643 -6.23 13.33 -40.39
N LYS A 644 -6.59 14.49 -39.83
CA LYS A 644 -6.20 14.89 -38.48
C LYS A 644 -6.72 13.92 -37.40
N TYR A 645 -7.99 13.48 -37.53
CA TYR A 645 -8.57 12.51 -36.59
C TYR A 645 -7.94 11.13 -36.75
N ARG A 646 -7.62 10.66 -37.96
CA ARG A 646 -6.87 9.43 -38.21
C ARG A 646 -5.49 9.47 -37.51
N GLN A 647 -4.73 10.53 -37.73
CA GLN A 647 -3.41 10.70 -37.10
C GLN A 647 -3.48 10.71 -35.58
N ALA A 648 -4.54 11.28 -35.01
CA ALA A 648 -4.74 11.31 -33.56
C ALA A 648 -5.00 9.92 -32.94
N MET A 649 -5.37 8.92 -33.75
CA MET A 649 -5.57 7.54 -33.32
C MET A 649 -4.33 6.65 -33.51
N VAL A 650 -3.29 7.14 -34.18
CA VAL A 650 -2.06 6.37 -34.39
C VAL A 650 -1.27 6.25 -33.08
N LEU A 651 -0.89 5.04 -32.71
CA LEU A 651 0.09 4.79 -31.65
C LEU A 651 1.47 4.59 -32.31
N PRO A 652 2.39 5.56 -32.22
CA PRO A 652 3.73 5.37 -32.75
C PRO A 652 4.47 4.26 -32.02
N LEU A 653 5.21 3.42 -32.74
CA LEU A 653 5.97 2.32 -32.13
C LEU A 653 6.95 2.80 -31.05
N ALA A 654 7.49 4.01 -31.19
CA ALA A 654 8.36 4.61 -30.20
C ALA A 654 7.67 4.91 -28.84
N GLU A 655 6.33 5.08 -28.85
CA GLU A 655 5.53 5.33 -27.63
C GLU A 655 4.82 4.06 -27.14
N ALA A 656 4.82 2.98 -27.92
CA ALA A 656 4.05 1.78 -27.61
C ALA A 656 4.52 1.12 -26.30
N GLU A 657 5.82 1.01 -26.07
CA GLU A 657 6.35 0.43 -24.83
C GLU A 657 5.92 1.22 -23.59
N LYS A 658 5.97 2.55 -23.67
CA LYS A 658 5.53 3.43 -22.58
C LYS A 658 4.04 3.26 -22.29
N THR A 659 3.21 3.15 -23.33
CA THR A 659 1.76 2.89 -23.18
C THR A 659 1.51 1.53 -22.51
N CYS A 660 2.26 0.49 -22.92
CA CYS A 660 2.16 -0.83 -22.27
C CYS A 660 2.51 -0.76 -20.77
N LEU A 661 3.56 -0.01 -20.41
CA LEU A 661 4.04 0.13 -19.03
C LEU A 661 3.06 0.87 -18.10
N GLU A 662 2.02 1.54 -18.63
CA GLU A 662 0.96 2.11 -17.79
C GLU A 662 0.19 1.03 -17.01
N CYS A 663 0.09 -0.20 -17.55
CA CYS A 663 -0.58 -1.34 -16.92
C CYS A 663 0.41 -2.49 -16.59
N HIS A 664 1.46 -2.66 -17.39
CA HIS A 664 2.46 -3.71 -17.25
C HIS A 664 3.71 -3.20 -16.51
N ASP A 665 3.52 -2.59 -15.35
CA ASP A 665 4.60 -2.16 -14.46
C ASP A 665 5.19 -3.33 -13.65
N LEU A 666 6.20 -3.06 -12.86
CA LEU A 666 6.88 -4.07 -12.04
C LEU A 666 5.98 -4.69 -10.95
N ASP A 667 4.95 -3.96 -10.50
CA ASP A 667 4.03 -4.44 -9.48
C ASP A 667 2.96 -5.38 -10.05
N ASN A 668 2.53 -5.11 -11.29
CA ASN A 668 1.41 -5.81 -11.91
C ASN A 668 1.87 -6.86 -12.93
N SER A 669 3.06 -6.68 -13.52
CA SER A 669 3.61 -7.58 -14.55
C SER A 669 5.15 -7.61 -14.48
N PRO A 670 5.74 -8.15 -13.39
CA PRO A 670 7.19 -8.08 -13.13
C PRO A 670 8.05 -8.71 -14.22
N ASP A 671 7.48 -9.55 -15.04
CA ASP A 671 8.14 -10.24 -16.14
C ASP A 671 7.85 -9.61 -17.50
N PHE A 672 7.23 -8.44 -17.55
CA PHE A 672 6.91 -7.79 -18.81
C PHE A 672 8.19 -7.47 -19.58
N GLN A 673 8.21 -7.87 -20.83
CA GLN A 673 9.24 -7.54 -21.79
C GLN A 673 8.57 -7.14 -23.11
N PHE A 674 8.70 -5.90 -23.52
CA PHE A 674 8.05 -5.36 -24.71
C PHE A 674 8.28 -6.24 -25.94
N LYS A 675 9.51 -6.66 -26.19
CA LYS A 675 9.87 -7.52 -27.36
C LYS A 675 9.13 -8.84 -27.42
N THR A 676 8.69 -9.39 -26.28
CA THR A 676 7.98 -10.68 -26.22
C THR A 676 6.47 -10.52 -26.12
N TYR A 677 5.98 -9.37 -25.66
CA TYR A 677 4.56 -9.08 -25.50
C TYR A 677 3.96 -8.38 -26.71
N TRP A 678 4.69 -7.43 -27.30
CA TRP A 678 4.26 -6.64 -28.46
C TRP A 678 3.78 -7.51 -29.64
N PRO A 679 4.48 -8.55 -30.10
CA PRO A 679 4.02 -9.37 -31.23
C PRO A 679 2.68 -10.07 -31.03
N LYS A 680 2.16 -10.12 -29.80
CA LYS A 680 0.85 -10.73 -29.49
C LYS A 680 -0.33 -9.80 -29.76
N VAL A 681 -0.06 -8.52 -29.89
CA VAL A 681 -1.07 -7.47 -30.05
C VAL A 681 -0.76 -6.53 -31.22
N GLU A 682 0.45 -6.59 -31.77
CA GLU A 682 0.85 -5.81 -32.94
C GLU A 682 -0.08 -6.11 -34.10
N HIS A 683 -0.56 -5.07 -34.73
CA HIS A 683 -1.34 -5.12 -35.96
C HIS A 683 -0.97 -3.92 -36.83
N ARG A 684 -1.06 -4.13 -38.13
CA ARG A 684 -0.86 -3.09 -39.16
C ARG A 684 -2.03 -3.17 -40.09
N GLU A 685 -2.48 -2.04 -40.54
CA GLU A 685 -3.38 -1.94 -41.67
C GLU A 685 -2.52 -1.66 -42.90
N ASP A 686 -2.67 -2.54 -43.91
CA ASP A 686 -2.03 -2.37 -45.22
C ASP A 686 -2.75 -1.29 -46.04
#